data_a5078e3826a92085ea0ba7921869e752
#
_entry.id   a5078e3826a92085ea0ba7921869e752
#
_cell.length_a   1.000
_cell.length_b   1.000
_cell.length_c   1.000
_cell.angle_alpha   90.00
_cell.angle_beta   90.00
_cell.angle_gamma   90.00
#
_symmetry.space_group_name_H-M   'P 1'
#
loop_
_entity.id
_entity.type
_entity.pdbx_description
1 polymer ?
#
loop_
_entity_poly.entity_id
_entity_poly.type
_entity_poly.pdbx_seq_one_letter_code
_entity_poly.pdbx_strand_id
1 'polypeptide(L)'
;MRALEHPAEESGILPDRDVWSFSALSSRSALMTGALVLTLVLALGLRLYGLNWDEGQSFTPHPDERAILMKVGDLSFPGPGELGSLLDAEKSPWNPRWFPYGSFPLYLLKGVQIAYGAMPGPELGDLRTLGRAISALADTATVLMVYLLGRRLFGRREGLLAAALVATSVLHIQLSHFFAVDTIMALSAVVALYLLHRVAVDGRPRDSVLAGVVIGLGIATKVSLAPIYVAFVMAHLMFAAGELPGGSREDRPGERLTRAITGAVLGGAASLAAFAIVQPYAFLDFSRFYADTVEQSEMVRRIRDYPYTRQYIDTTAYLYQVRQLATWGLGLPLGIVAWAGLLYASLRGLRLVYGLAYLAAGWILPMGLLLFSNSNPVILLAAGIAFVALAATLPFRRPDTRGWVLLLSWVVPYFLITGSFQVKFIRYLLPISPFLVLFGSRMLIDAGDSLKVRVPSSRPFLIGAIVVLLGATGFYALSYMSIYSESHTAVRTSQWLNANAEPGATILKEHWEEGLPDLAAFRIRELPLYNDDGEAKLQILAEELAAADYVTFFSNRLYGTIPRLPERYPLSSEYYRQLFSGGLGYELVNVETSYASLAGVTLREDTFGRPGVPVPELVKANAPSGLRLDLGFADESFTVYDHPMGLVFANVAHLSEDGLKDVIRGGTSAGAAALSASGGDIGLMLSPEDVADQRAGGTWSEIVSPDGWGSRYPVLSWLLLIEGIGLLALPLTLVLLRPLADRGYLFSKGIGLLAVGLGAWLLASLHWMAFSRESVLVTMAVLGIVSVGVALPRRKALALFLRSHWRAVLVGEVLFLVAFLAFVAVRMANPDLWHPHLGGEKPMDLAYLNAVLKSTYMPPYDPWFGGGYINYYYWGQFLVATLIRV
;
A
#
# COMPACT_ATOMS: atom_id res chain seq x y z
N MET A 1 -19.01 49.08 10.71
CA MET A 1 -20.40 48.96 10.26
C MET A 1 -20.86 47.51 10.51
N ARG A 2 -21.78 47.43 11.38
CA ARG A 2 -22.69 46.39 11.89
C ARG A 2 -22.41 44.95 11.54
N ALA A 3 -22.15 44.19 12.61
CA ALA A 3 -22.24 42.76 12.76
C ALA A 3 -23.59 42.20 12.31
N LEU A 4 -23.51 41.05 11.59
CA LEU A 4 -24.63 40.10 11.54
C LEU A 4 -24.24 38.93 12.46
N GLU A 5 -24.76 38.98 13.65
CA GLU A 5 -24.87 37.87 14.58
C GLU A 5 -25.84 36.85 13.95
N HIS A 6 -25.33 35.68 13.62
CA HIS A 6 -26.18 34.49 13.42
C HIS A 6 -26.32 33.77 14.75
N PRO A 7 -27.53 33.41 15.15
CA PRO A 7 -27.71 32.59 16.34
C PRO A 7 -27.06 31.23 16.18
N ALA A 8 -26.28 30.86 17.17
CA ALA A 8 -25.75 29.52 17.34
C ALA A 8 -26.96 28.55 17.50
N GLU A 9 -27.25 27.78 16.47
CA GLU A 9 -28.05 26.57 16.64
C GLU A 9 -27.24 25.62 17.55
N GLU A 10 -27.80 25.39 18.73
CA GLU A 10 -27.33 24.40 19.67
C GLU A 10 -27.21 23.04 18.96
N SER A 11 -25.99 22.59 18.73
CA SER A 11 -25.72 21.22 18.33
C SER A 11 -26.09 20.33 19.53
N GLY A 12 -27.32 19.84 19.56
CA GLY A 12 -27.78 18.89 20.56
C GLY A 12 -27.01 17.57 20.51
N ILE A 13 -25.89 17.54 21.20
CA ILE A 13 -25.22 16.30 21.60
C ILE A 13 -25.98 15.81 22.82
N LEU A 14 -26.95 14.92 22.61
CA LEU A 14 -27.64 14.23 23.66
C LEU A 14 -26.65 13.42 24.51
N PRO A 15 -26.73 13.49 25.85
CA PRO A 15 -25.88 12.65 26.69
C PRO A 15 -26.26 11.16 26.54
N ASP A 16 -25.25 10.34 26.56
CA ASP A 16 -25.23 8.90 26.34
C ASP A 16 -25.91 8.11 27.49
N ARG A 17 -27.23 8.32 27.70
CA ARG A 17 -27.96 7.61 28.75
C ARG A 17 -29.03 6.64 28.27
N ASP A 18 -29.30 6.51 26.97
CA ASP A 18 -30.40 5.66 26.49
C ASP A 18 -29.98 4.71 25.36
N VAL A 19 -29.05 3.78 25.66
CA VAL A 19 -28.75 2.70 24.68
C VAL A 19 -29.81 1.58 24.76
N TRP A 20 -30.63 1.48 25.83
CA TRP A 20 -31.56 0.35 26.07
C TRP A 20 -32.95 0.72 26.59
N SER A 21 -33.45 1.92 26.37
CA SER A 21 -34.87 2.19 26.65
C SER A 21 -35.72 1.97 25.40
N PHE A 22 -36.53 0.96 25.39
CA PHE A 22 -37.50 0.61 24.32
C PHE A 22 -38.74 1.54 24.29
N SER A 23 -38.69 2.72 24.87
CA SER A 23 -39.80 3.64 24.90
C SER A 23 -39.73 4.71 23.83
N ALA A 24 -40.67 4.70 22.91
CA ALA A 24 -41.01 5.72 21.92
C ALA A 24 -39.90 6.05 20.89
N LEU A 25 -39.52 5.07 20.07
CA LEU A 25 -38.78 5.31 18.83
C LEU A 25 -39.62 6.22 17.90
N SER A 26 -39.14 7.44 17.60
CA SER A 26 -39.71 8.23 16.51
C SER A 26 -39.64 7.40 15.21
N SER A 27 -40.59 7.53 14.31
CA SER A 27 -40.66 6.75 13.05
C SER A 27 -39.37 6.78 12.26
N ARG A 28 -38.60 7.87 12.33
CA ARG A 28 -37.28 8.01 11.70
C ARG A 28 -36.20 7.16 12.40
N SER A 29 -36.21 7.05 13.71
CA SER A 29 -35.27 6.24 14.46
C SER A 29 -35.48 4.75 14.19
N ALA A 30 -36.73 4.31 14.15
CA ALA A 30 -37.10 2.93 13.80
C ALA A 30 -36.67 2.57 12.39
N LEU A 31 -36.87 3.47 11.41
CA LEU A 31 -36.43 3.26 10.02
C LEU A 31 -34.92 3.07 9.91
N MET A 32 -34.15 3.91 10.60
CA MET A 32 -32.65 3.81 10.56
C MET A 32 -32.14 2.55 11.26
N THR A 33 -32.77 2.12 12.33
CA THR A 33 -32.44 0.85 13.00
C THR A 33 -32.82 -0.33 12.12
N GLY A 34 -33.96 -0.31 11.45
CA GLY A 34 -34.39 -1.32 10.49
C GLY A 34 -33.39 -1.41 9.29
N ALA A 35 -32.96 -0.25 8.77
CA ALA A 35 -31.96 -0.21 7.70
C ALA A 35 -30.60 -0.77 8.15
N LEU A 36 -30.15 -0.52 9.38
CA LEU A 36 -28.94 -1.12 9.93
C LEU A 36 -29.07 -2.65 10.06
N VAL A 37 -30.17 -3.13 10.61
CA VAL A 37 -30.42 -4.58 10.74
C VAL A 37 -30.41 -5.24 9.36
N LEU A 38 -31.08 -4.64 8.38
CA LEU A 38 -31.08 -5.14 7.00
C LEU A 38 -29.65 -5.16 6.41
N THR A 39 -28.87 -4.11 6.65
CA THR A 39 -27.47 -4.04 6.21
C THR A 39 -26.63 -5.15 6.83
N LEU A 40 -26.79 -5.45 8.12
CA LEU A 40 -26.05 -6.50 8.81
C LEU A 40 -26.48 -7.91 8.35
N VAL A 41 -27.78 -8.11 8.14
CA VAL A 41 -28.31 -9.37 7.59
C VAL A 41 -27.78 -9.60 6.18
N LEU A 42 -27.80 -8.56 5.34
CA LEU A 42 -27.22 -8.62 3.99
C LEU A 42 -25.70 -8.90 4.06
N ALA A 43 -24.97 -8.18 4.93
CA ALA A 43 -23.55 -8.38 5.11
C ALA A 43 -23.24 -9.83 5.50
N LEU A 44 -23.94 -10.37 6.47
CA LEU A 44 -23.77 -11.76 6.93
C LEU A 44 -24.14 -12.76 5.82
N GLY A 45 -25.25 -12.54 5.12
CA GLY A 45 -25.68 -13.40 4.02
C GLY A 45 -24.64 -13.48 2.90
N LEU A 46 -24.10 -12.33 2.46
CA LEU A 46 -23.06 -12.26 1.42
C LEU A 46 -21.75 -12.95 1.84
N ARG A 47 -21.47 -13.08 3.14
CA ARG A 47 -20.23 -13.67 3.66
C ARG A 47 -20.34 -15.15 4.01
N LEU A 48 -21.55 -15.62 4.26
CA LEU A 48 -21.80 -17.03 4.59
C LEU A 48 -22.25 -17.85 3.37
N TYR A 49 -22.76 -17.19 2.31
CA TYR A 49 -23.21 -17.91 1.11
C TYR A 49 -22.03 -18.51 0.38
N GLY A 50 -22.11 -19.80 0.04
CA GLY A 50 -21.09 -20.47 -0.78
C GLY A 50 -19.74 -20.70 -0.10
N LEU A 51 -19.66 -20.82 1.23
CA LEU A 51 -18.39 -21.06 1.95
C LEU A 51 -17.65 -22.35 1.54
N ASN A 52 -18.34 -23.27 0.86
CA ASN A 52 -17.83 -24.54 0.38
C ASN A 52 -17.77 -24.65 -1.15
N TRP A 53 -17.69 -23.53 -1.87
CA TRP A 53 -17.65 -23.52 -3.36
C TRP A 53 -16.45 -24.31 -3.92
N ASP A 54 -15.41 -24.51 -3.11
CA ASP A 54 -14.23 -25.29 -3.43
C ASP A 54 -14.31 -26.76 -2.98
N GLU A 55 -15.51 -27.26 -2.73
CA GLU A 55 -15.74 -28.67 -2.47
C GLU A 55 -15.25 -29.54 -3.63
N GLY A 56 -14.52 -30.60 -3.33
CA GLY A 56 -13.81 -31.43 -4.31
C GLY A 56 -12.34 -31.05 -4.48
N GLN A 57 -11.87 -29.96 -3.91
CA GLN A 57 -10.44 -29.65 -3.82
C GLN A 57 -9.77 -30.43 -2.66
N SER A 58 -8.62 -31.07 -2.94
CA SER A 58 -7.84 -31.78 -1.92
C SER A 58 -7.25 -30.85 -0.87
N PHE A 59 -7.00 -29.58 -1.24
CA PHE A 59 -6.51 -28.53 -0.33
C PHE A 59 -7.29 -27.25 -0.55
N THR A 60 -7.27 -26.38 0.46
CA THR A 60 -7.82 -25.03 0.30
C THR A 60 -7.03 -24.26 -0.74
N PRO A 61 -7.68 -23.53 -1.66
CA PRO A 61 -6.99 -22.81 -2.71
C PRO A 61 -6.14 -21.63 -2.19
N HIS A 62 -6.45 -21.11 -0.99
CA HIS A 62 -5.69 -20.02 -0.40
C HIS A 62 -4.52 -20.57 0.44
N PRO A 63 -3.24 -20.31 0.08
CA PRO A 63 -2.08 -20.90 0.74
C PRO A 63 -1.95 -20.52 2.22
N ASP A 64 -2.36 -19.29 2.59
CA ASP A 64 -2.33 -18.85 3.99
C ASP A 64 -3.37 -19.61 4.82
N GLU A 65 -4.59 -19.80 4.29
CA GLU A 65 -5.62 -20.62 4.94
C GLU A 65 -5.10 -22.04 5.18
N ARG A 66 -4.55 -22.67 4.14
CA ARG A 66 -3.97 -24.03 4.23
C ARG A 66 -2.90 -24.10 5.31
N ALA A 67 -1.94 -23.18 5.31
CA ALA A 67 -0.86 -23.17 6.29
C ALA A 67 -1.40 -23.00 7.73
N ILE A 68 -2.37 -22.12 7.94
CA ILE A 68 -3.01 -21.90 9.23
C ILE A 68 -3.76 -23.16 9.68
N LEU A 69 -4.57 -23.78 8.80
CA LEU A 69 -5.34 -24.99 9.13
C LEU A 69 -4.42 -26.16 9.50
N MET A 70 -3.32 -26.36 8.76
CA MET A 70 -2.31 -27.38 9.09
C MET A 70 -1.72 -27.13 10.47
N LYS A 71 -1.31 -25.88 10.76
CA LYS A 71 -0.75 -25.53 12.07
C LYS A 71 -1.75 -25.69 13.21
N VAL A 72 -3.03 -25.36 13.00
CA VAL A 72 -4.10 -25.60 13.97
C VAL A 72 -4.33 -27.09 14.18
N GLY A 73 -4.21 -27.92 13.15
CA GLY A 73 -4.26 -29.38 13.25
C GLY A 73 -3.17 -29.93 14.18
N ASP A 74 -1.94 -29.42 14.06
CA ASP A 74 -0.78 -29.84 14.86
C ASP A 74 -0.86 -29.39 16.32
N LEU A 75 -1.64 -28.35 16.65
CA LEU A 75 -1.74 -27.83 18.02
C LEU A 75 -2.55 -28.77 18.92
N SER A 76 -2.04 -28.98 20.12
CA SER A 76 -2.79 -29.62 21.21
C SER A 76 -2.53 -28.89 22.52
N PHE A 77 -3.59 -28.68 23.32
CA PHE A 77 -3.43 -28.10 24.65
C PHE A 77 -2.97 -29.21 25.61
N PRO A 78 -1.88 -29.01 26.38
CA PRO A 78 -1.35 -30.02 27.26
C PRO A 78 -2.33 -30.37 28.38
N GLY A 79 -2.31 -31.64 28.78
CA GLY A 79 -3.11 -32.13 29.92
C GLY A 79 -2.69 -31.49 31.24
N PRO A 80 -3.54 -31.64 32.32
CA PRO A 80 -3.25 -31.00 33.61
C PRO A 80 -1.88 -31.33 34.20
N GLY A 81 -1.36 -32.57 33.96
CA GLY A 81 -0.04 -32.97 34.43
C GLY A 81 1.14 -32.47 33.60
N GLU A 82 0.87 -31.88 32.41
CA GLU A 82 1.86 -31.44 31.43
C GLU A 82 1.89 -29.94 31.26
N LEU A 83 1.17 -29.19 32.10
CA LEU A 83 1.08 -27.71 31.97
C LEU A 83 2.44 -27.01 32.05
N GLY A 84 3.43 -27.64 32.73
CA GLY A 84 4.80 -27.11 32.73
C GLY A 84 5.46 -27.07 31.36
N SER A 85 5.01 -27.89 30.42
CA SER A 85 5.55 -27.90 29.04
C SER A 85 5.22 -26.63 28.27
N LEU A 86 4.18 -25.88 28.67
CA LEU A 86 3.83 -24.61 28.05
C LEU A 86 4.97 -23.59 28.09
N LEU A 87 5.86 -23.65 29.04
CA LEU A 87 7.00 -22.74 29.17
C LEU A 87 8.25 -23.24 28.44
N ASP A 88 8.22 -24.43 27.86
CA ASP A 88 9.32 -25.02 27.09
C ASP A 88 9.03 -24.86 25.59
N ALA A 89 9.76 -24.01 24.94
CA ALA A 89 9.56 -23.71 23.51
C ALA A 89 9.73 -24.94 22.60
N GLU A 90 10.62 -25.89 22.99
CA GLU A 90 10.91 -27.07 22.17
C GLU A 90 9.90 -28.21 22.40
N LYS A 91 9.39 -28.37 23.62
CA LYS A 91 8.51 -29.49 23.99
C LYS A 91 7.04 -29.14 23.95
N SER A 92 6.69 -27.86 23.97
CA SER A 92 5.29 -27.43 24.02
C SER A 92 4.50 -27.85 22.78
N PRO A 93 3.42 -28.63 22.95
CA PRO A 93 2.51 -28.93 21.84
C PRO A 93 1.59 -27.76 21.51
N TRP A 94 1.64 -26.67 22.29
CA TRP A 94 0.90 -25.42 22.06
C TRP A 94 1.73 -24.39 21.26
N ASN A 95 3.07 -24.61 21.08
CA ASN A 95 3.91 -23.76 20.27
C ASN A 95 3.67 -24.04 18.77
N PRO A 96 3.12 -23.09 17.96
CA PRO A 96 2.91 -23.31 16.54
C PRO A 96 4.22 -23.44 15.76
N ARG A 97 5.35 -22.99 16.33
CA ARG A 97 6.69 -22.99 15.68
C ARG A 97 6.65 -22.40 14.27
N TRP A 98 5.79 -21.40 14.09
CA TRP A 98 5.54 -20.75 12.81
C TRP A 98 4.90 -19.39 13.05
N PHE A 99 5.59 -18.32 12.67
CA PHE A 99 5.21 -16.94 13.01
C PHE A 99 5.16 -15.95 11.83
N PRO A 100 4.94 -16.37 10.56
CA PRO A 100 4.62 -15.43 9.48
C PRO A 100 3.34 -14.64 9.79
N TYR A 101 2.42 -15.24 10.54
CA TYR A 101 1.28 -14.61 11.20
C TYR A 101 1.37 -14.80 12.72
N GLY A 102 0.57 -14.01 13.46
CA GLY A 102 0.48 -14.16 14.88
C GLY A 102 -0.31 -15.42 15.30
N SER A 103 -0.10 -15.84 16.54
CA SER A 103 -0.71 -17.07 17.09
C SER A 103 -2.17 -16.89 17.49
N PHE A 104 -2.68 -15.64 17.62
CA PHE A 104 -4.06 -15.41 18.08
C PHE A 104 -5.12 -16.06 17.17
N PRO A 105 -5.08 -15.94 15.82
CA PRO A 105 -6.05 -16.63 14.97
C PRO A 105 -5.98 -18.15 15.05
N LEU A 106 -4.79 -18.72 15.23
CA LEU A 106 -4.59 -20.16 15.38
C LEU A 106 -5.26 -20.66 16.68
N TYR A 107 -5.00 -19.97 17.79
CA TYR A 107 -5.58 -20.33 19.09
C TYR A 107 -7.08 -20.08 19.15
N LEU A 108 -7.57 -19.03 18.45
CA LEU A 108 -9.00 -18.77 18.33
C LEU A 108 -9.71 -19.93 17.60
N LEU A 109 -9.19 -20.36 16.44
CA LEU A 109 -9.78 -21.46 15.70
C LEU A 109 -9.69 -22.77 16.48
N LYS A 110 -8.55 -23.05 17.12
CA LYS A 110 -8.40 -24.24 17.98
C LYS A 110 -9.36 -24.21 19.15
N GLY A 111 -9.55 -23.07 19.79
CA GLY A 111 -10.52 -22.90 20.88
C GLY A 111 -11.95 -23.16 20.44
N VAL A 112 -12.35 -22.63 19.28
CA VAL A 112 -13.67 -22.89 18.68
C VAL A 112 -13.82 -24.37 18.35
N GLN A 113 -12.83 -25.02 17.75
CA GLN A 113 -12.83 -26.46 17.47
C GLN A 113 -13.07 -27.29 18.74
N ILE A 114 -12.34 -27.00 19.82
CA ILE A 114 -12.51 -27.68 21.11
C ILE A 114 -13.91 -27.45 21.68
N ALA A 115 -14.41 -26.19 21.64
CA ALA A 115 -15.72 -25.85 22.19
C ALA A 115 -16.89 -26.54 21.47
N TYR A 116 -16.77 -26.77 20.17
CA TYR A 116 -17.78 -27.47 19.37
C TYR A 116 -17.63 -29.01 19.41
N GLY A 117 -16.60 -29.54 20.15
CA GLY A 117 -16.37 -30.97 20.22
C GLY A 117 -15.97 -31.60 18.88
N ALA A 118 -15.57 -30.78 17.93
CA ALA A 118 -15.04 -31.24 16.67
C ALA A 118 -13.69 -31.95 16.94
N MET A 119 -13.68 -33.27 16.87
CA MET A 119 -12.44 -34.04 16.92
C MET A 119 -11.56 -33.62 15.73
N PRO A 120 -10.23 -33.56 15.91
CA PRO A 120 -9.33 -33.42 14.77
C PRO A 120 -9.46 -34.68 13.93
N GLY A 121 -10.36 -34.67 12.95
CA GLY A 121 -10.43 -35.64 11.90
C GLY A 121 -9.27 -35.47 10.92
N PRO A 122 -8.96 -36.49 10.11
CA PRO A 122 -7.96 -36.39 9.06
C PRO A 122 -8.36 -35.38 7.98
N GLU A 123 -9.59 -34.88 7.98
CA GLU A 123 -10.13 -33.97 6.99
C GLU A 123 -10.03 -32.52 7.46
N LEU A 124 -9.31 -31.70 6.73
CA LEU A 124 -9.21 -30.25 6.94
C LEU A 124 -10.56 -29.51 6.69
N GLY A 125 -11.58 -30.22 6.17
CA GLY A 125 -12.87 -29.66 5.76
C GLY A 125 -13.64 -28.98 6.90
N ASP A 126 -13.73 -29.62 8.06
CA ASP A 126 -14.46 -29.06 9.21
C ASP A 126 -13.77 -27.83 9.79
N LEU A 127 -12.45 -27.86 9.92
CA LEU A 127 -11.66 -26.71 10.34
C LEU A 127 -11.76 -25.57 9.34
N ARG A 128 -11.79 -25.86 8.05
CA ARG A 128 -11.96 -24.89 6.97
C ARG A 128 -13.26 -24.12 7.14
N THR A 129 -14.38 -24.82 7.25
CA THR A 129 -15.70 -24.21 7.41
C THR A 129 -15.81 -23.37 8.68
N LEU A 130 -15.28 -23.85 9.80
CA LEU A 130 -15.24 -23.11 11.07
C LEU A 130 -14.39 -21.85 10.95
N GLY A 131 -13.21 -21.95 10.33
CA GLY A 131 -12.32 -20.81 10.11
C GLY A 131 -12.98 -19.73 9.24
N ARG A 132 -13.59 -20.14 8.11
CA ARG A 132 -14.30 -19.23 7.21
C ARG A 132 -15.50 -18.57 7.89
N ALA A 133 -16.25 -19.29 8.72
CA ALA A 133 -17.33 -18.73 9.53
C ALA A 133 -16.81 -17.66 10.51
N ILE A 134 -15.65 -17.88 11.14
CA ILE A 134 -14.99 -16.87 11.99
C ILE A 134 -14.66 -15.62 11.17
N SER A 135 -14.08 -15.78 9.98
CA SER A 135 -13.78 -14.65 9.09
C SER A 135 -15.03 -13.89 8.68
N ALA A 136 -16.10 -14.57 8.32
CA ALA A 136 -17.40 -13.99 7.96
C ALA A 136 -18.03 -13.19 9.12
N LEU A 137 -17.96 -13.74 10.33
CA LEU A 137 -18.45 -13.06 11.54
C LEU A 137 -17.58 -11.86 11.90
N ALA A 138 -16.26 -11.97 11.82
CA ALA A 138 -15.33 -10.87 12.08
C ALA A 138 -15.56 -9.71 11.12
N ASP A 139 -15.76 -9.99 9.83
CA ASP A 139 -16.00 -8.94 8.86
C ASP A 139 -17.42 -8.35 8.96
N THR A 140 -18.42 -9.14 9.29
CA THR A 140 -19.76 -8.63 9.61
C THR A 140 -19.72 -7.72 10.85
N ALA A 141 -18.93 -8.07 11.87
CA ALA A 141 -18.69 -7.21 13.03
C ALA A 141 -17.96 -5.91 12.63
N THR A 142 -17.05 -5.97 11.64
CA THR A 142 -16.41 -4.77 11.06
C THR A 142 -17.46 -3.82 10.49
N VAL A 143 -18.48 -4.31 9.76
CA VAL A 143 -19.58 -3.49 9.23
C VAL A 143 -20.36 -2.79 10.37
N LEU A 144 -20.67 -3.50 11.45
CA LEU A 144 -21.30 -2.91 12.63
C LEU A 144 -20.43 -1.84 13.27
N MET A 145 -19.14 -2.12 13.43
CA MET A 145 -18.20 -1.18 14.07
C MET A 145 -17.96 0.07 13.23
N VAL A 146 -18.00 -0.05 11.90
CA VAL A 146 -17.97 1.10 10.97
C VAL A 146 -19.20 1.98 11.18
N TYR A 147 -20.39 1.38 11.32
CA TYR A 147 -21.60 2.15 11.69
C TYR A 147 -21.44 2.90 13.01
N LEU A 148 -20.96 2.20 14.05
CA LEU A 148 -20.81 2.79 15.39
C LEU A 148 -19.78 3.91 15.40
N LEU A 149 -18.63 3.71 14.73
CA LEU A 149 -17.58 4.71 14.59
C LEU A 149 -18.06 5.91 13.78
N GLY A 150 -18.67 5.68 12.61
CA GLY A 150 -19.20 6.72 11.75
C GLY A 150 -20.32 7.51 12.42
N ARG A 151 -21.24 6.82 13.13
CA ARG A 151 -22.28 7.47 13.93
C ARG A 151 -21.70 8.40 15.01
N ARG A 152 -20.63 7.96 15.67
CA ARG A 152 -19.99 8.73 16.74
C ARG A 152 -19.21 9.93 16.22
N LEU A 153 -18.53 9.79 15.10
CA LEU A 153 -17.70 10.84 14.50
C LEU A 153 -18.50 11.86 13.69
N PHE A 154 -19.46 11.40 12.91
CA PHE A 154 -20.07 12.21 11.85
C PHE A 154 -21.58 12.25 11.92
N GLY A 155 -22.22 11.21 12.42
CA GLY A 155 -23.66 11.10 12.52
C GLY A 155 -24.23 9.78 12.03
N ARG A 156 -25.53 9.55 12.31
CA ARG A 156 -26.22 8.30 11.96
C ARG A 156 -26.27 8.02 10.46
N ARG A 157 -26.40 9.08 9.64
CA ARG A 157 -26.53 8.96 8.18
C ARG A 157 -25.21 8.47 7.56
N GLU A 158 -24.11 9.09 7.97
CA GLU A 158 -22.77 8.79 7.50
C GLU A 158 -22.35 7.39 7.92
N GLY A 159 -22.61 7.03 9.18
CA GLY A 159 -22.36 5.69 9.68
C GLY A 159 -23.14 4.62 8.94
N LEU A 160 -24.42 4.84 8.65
CA LEU A 160 -25.26 3.87 7.94
C LEU A 160 -24.84 3.73 6.46
N LEU A 161 -24.55 4.85 5.79
CA LEU A 161 -24.05 4.82 4.41
C LEU A 161 -22.73 4.08 4.31
N ALA A 162 -21.78 4.37 5.20
CA ALA A 162 -20.49 3.70 5.23
C ALA A 162 -20.64 2.19 5.50
N ALA A 163 -21.49 1.82 6.47
CA ALA A 163 -21.77 0.41 6.78
C ALA A 163 -22.36 -0.33 5.58
N ALA A 164 -23.33 0.27 4.88
CA ALA A 164 -23.96 -0.33 3.69
C ALA A 164 -22.95 -0.52 2.55
N LEU A 165 -22.06 0.46 2.33
CA LEU A 165 -21.00 0.37 1.31
C LEU A 165 -19.93 -0.67 1.67
N VAL A 166 -19.51 -0.78 2.94
CA VAL A 166 -18.59 -1.84 3.40
C VAL A 166 -19.25 -3.22 3.33
N ALA A 167 -20.54 -3.31 3.65
CA ALA A 167 -21.30 -4.57 3.54
C ALA A 167 -21.26 -5.14 2.12
N THR A 168 -21.27 -4.28 1.10
CA THR A 168 -21.27 -4.63 -0.33
C THR A 168 -19.89 -4.47 -1.00
N SER A 169 -18.82 -4.27 -0.24
CA SER A 169 -17.44 -4.22 -0.76
C SER A 169 -16.92 -5.62 -1.11
N VAL A 170 -16.51 -5.83 -2.36
CA VAL A 170 -16.08 -7.15 -2.87
C VAL A 170 -14.84 -7.67 -2.12
N LEU A 171 -13.84 -6.83 -1.85
CA LEU A 171 -12.66 -7.28 -1.10
C LEU A 171 -13.01 -7.81 0.30
N HIS A 172 -13.98 -7.19 0.98
CA HIS A 172 -14.49 -7.66 2.26
C HIS A 172 -15.22 -9.00 2.13
N ILE A 173 -16.06 -9.14 1.11
CA ILE A 173 -16.77 -10.39 0.80
C ILE A 173 -15.77 -11.49 0.47
N GLN A 174 -14.83 -11.25 -0.46
CA GLN A 174 -13.83 -12.20 -0.89
C GLN A 174 -13.02 -12.75 0.29
N LEU A 175 -12.42 -11.85 1.09
CA LEU A 175 -11.56 -12.26 2.20
C LEU A 175 -12.33 -12.91 3.36
N SER A 176 -13.65 -12.78 3.38
CA SER A 176 -14.50 -13.51 4.35
C SER A 176 -14.71 -14.97 3.98
N HIS A 177 -14.47 -15.36 2.70
CA HIS A 177 -14.57 -16.74 2.23
C HIS A 177 -13.30 -17.55 2.51
N PHE A 178 -12.28 -16.93 3.11
CA PHE A 178 -11.05 -17.61 3.52
C PHE A 178 -10.77 -17.38 5.00
N PHE A 179 -10.20 -18.36 5.66
CA PHE A 179 -9.64 -18.15 6.99
C PHE A 179 -8.23 -17.57 6.88
N ALA A 180 -8.18 -16.35 6.38
CA ALA A 180 -6.99 -15.52 6.40
C ALA A 180 -7.11 -14.49 7.54
N VAL A 181 -5.98 -14.03 8.04
CA VAL A 181 -5.92 -13.15 9.24
C VAL A 181 -6.45 -11.73 8.99
N ASP A 182 -6.66 -11.35 7.73
CA ASP A 182 -6.91 -9.97 7.32
C ASP A 182 -8.25 -9.42 7.82
N THR A 183 -9.31 -10.23 7.89
CA THR A 183 -10.64 -9.82 8.42
C THR A 183 -10.58 -9.55 9.93
N ILE A 184 -9.87 -10.37 10.69
CA ILE A 184 -9.66 -10.18 12.14
C ILE A 184 -8.81 -8.92 12.39
N MET A 185 -7.79 -8.69 11.56
CA MET A 185 -6.96 -7.49 11.62
C MET A 185 -7.79 -6.22 11.32
N ALA A 186 -8.63 -6.24 10.29
CA ALA A 186 -9.51 -5.13 9.94
C ALA A 186 -10.50 -4.80 11.07
N LEU A 187 -11.13 -5.82 11.67
CA LEU A 187 -11.98 -5.66 12.84
C LEU A 187 -11.22 -5.01 13.99
N SER A 188 -10.03 -5.53 14.30
CA SER A 188 -9.19 -4.99 15.37
C SER A 188 -8.85 -3.51 15.15
N ALA A 189 -8.53 -3.10 13.92
CA ALA A 189 -8.27 -1.71 13.58
C ALA A 189 -9.50 -0.81 13.84
N VAL A 190 -10.68 -1.22 13.38
CA VAL A 190 -11.90 -0.39 13.53
C VAL A 190 -12.34 -0.30 15.00
N VAL A 191 -12.26 -1.41 15.74
CA VAL A 191 -12.59 -1.42 17.19
C VAL A 191 -11.59 -0.56 17.98
N ALA A 192 -10.30 -0.70 17.68
CA ALA A 192 -9.26 0.12 18.32
C ALA A 192 -9.51 1.61 18.10
N LEU A 193 -9.76 2.04 16.84
CA LEU A 193 -10.04 3.44 16.52
C LEU A 193 -11.33 3.95 17.18
N TYR A 194 -12.35 3.10 17.31
CA TYR A 194 -13.57 3.45 18.08
C TYR A 194 -13.24 3.74 19.54
N LEU A 195 -12.45 2.88 20.19
CA LEU A 195 -12.04 3.04 21.59
C LEU A 195 -11.08 4.22 21.74
N LEU A 196 -10.12 4.40 20.83
CA LEU A 196 -9.19 5.53 20.83
C LEU A 196 -9.92 6.87 20.65
N HIS A 197 -11.00 6.91 19.89
CA HIS A 197 -11.84 8.12 19.84
C HIS A 197 -12.49 8.41 21.21
N ARG A 198 -12.92 7.38 21.94
CA ARG A 198 -13.41 7.56 23.32
C ARG A 198 -12.31 8.07 24.25
N VAL A 199 -11.09 7.54 24.12
CA VAL A 199 -9.92 8.04 24.85
C VAL A 199 -9.70 9.52 24.55
N ALA A 200 -9.69 9.91 23.27
CA ALA A 200 -9.46 11.30 22.86
C ALA A 200 -10.51 12.28 23.35
N VAL A 201 -11.76 11.84 23.56
CA VAL A 201 -12.87 12.67 24.09
C VAL A 201 -12.94 12.64 25.60
N ASP A 202 -12.99 11.44 26.19
CA ASP A 202 -13.34 11.24 27.61
C ASP A 202 -12.11 11.04 28.49
N GLY A 203 -10.99 10.56 27.96
CA GLY A 203 -9.73 10.27 28.68
C GLY A 203 -9.89 9.24 29.80
N ARG A 204 -10.84 8.31 29.65
CA ARG A 204 -11.08 7.27 30.68
C ARG A 204 -10.02 6.18 30.59
N PRO A 205 -9.27 5.89 31.68
CA PRO A 205 -8.23 4.86 31.67
C PRO A 205 -8.72 3.49 31.21
N ARG A 206 -9.97 3.12 31.55
CA ARG A 206 -10.59 1.87 31.08
C ARG A 206 -10.66 1.76 29.55
N ASP A 207 -10.93 2.87 28.86
CA ASP A 207 -11.03 2.87 27.40
C ASP A 207 -9.63 2.74 26.77
N SER A 208 -8.59 3.30 27.42
CA SER A 208 -7.19 3.10 27.03
C SER A 208 -6.77 1.63 27.22
N VAL A 209 -7.17 1.01 28.33
CA VAL A 209 -6.89 -0.42 28.59
C VAL A 209 -7.57 -1.30 27.54
N LEU A 210 -8.86 -1.07 27.26
CA LEU A 210 -9.60 -1.82 26.25
C LEU A 210 -8.99 -1.64 24.85
N ALA A 211 -8.63 -0.39 24.49
CA ALA A 211 -7.93 -0.12 23.24
C ALA A 211 -6.60 -0.87 23.18
N GLY A 212 -5.82 -0.86 24.27
CA GLY A 212 -4.59 -1.61 24.39
C GLY A 212 -4.78 -3.10 24.18
N VAL A 213 -5.77 -3.72 24.84
CA VAL A 213 -6.08 -5.13 24.65
C VAL A 213 -6.38 -5.45 23.18
N VAL A 214 -7.24 -4.66 22.54
CA VAL A 214 -7.59 -4.88 21.12
C VAL A 214 -6.38 -4.71 20.22
N ILE A 215 -5.52 -3.73 20.47
CA ILE A 215 -4.27 -3.53 19.72
C ILE A 215 -3.33 -4.72 19.92
N GLY A 216 -3.17 -5.22 21.14
CA GLY A 216 -2.35 -6.38 21.44
C GLY A 216 -2.82 -7.64 20.71
N LEU A 217 -4.13 -7.92 20.72
CA LEU A 217 -4.74 -9.03 19.96
C LEU A 217 -4.55 -8.86 18.46
N GLY A 218 -4.73 -7.64 17.96
CA GLY A 218 -4.56 -7.33 16.55
C GLY A 218 -3.10 -7.48 16.07
N ILE A 219 -2.11 -7.10 16.89
CA ILE A 219 -0.68 -7.34 16.59
C ILE A 219 -0.35 -8.82 16.69
N ALA A 220 -0.96 -9.55 17.65
CA ALA A 220 -0.88 -10.99 17.74
C ALA A 220 -1.66 -11.73 16.63
N THR A 221 -2.38 -10.99 15.78
CA THR A 221 -2.96 -11.49 14.53
C THR A 221 -1.98 -11.26 13.37
N LYS A 222 -1.48 -10.02 13.25
CA LYS A 222 -0.52 -9.63 12.20
C LYS A 222 0.28 -8.41 12.65
N VAL A 223 1.60 -8.57 12.70
CA VAL A 223 2.54 -7.51 13.19
C VAL A 223 2.39 -6.21 12.39
N SER A 224 1.95 -6.29 11.13
CA SER A 224 1.71 -5.12 10.28
C SER A 224 0.63 -4.15 10.80
N LEU A 225 -0.13 -4.51 11.85
CA LEU A 225 -1.01 -3.57 12.56
C LEU A 225 -0.25 -2.56 13.43
N ALA A 226 1.03 -2.77 13.72
CA ALA A 226 1.81 -1.91 14.63
C ALA A 226 1.73 -0.39 14.37
N PRO A 227 1.60 0.13 13.12
CA PRO A 227 1.40 1.56 12.88
C PRO A 227 0.19 2.18 13.60
N ILE A 228 -0.75 1.36 14.11
CA ILE A 228 -1.89 1.85 14.91
C ILE A 228 -1.47 2.56 16.19
N TYR A 229 -0.24 2.32 16.67
CA TYR A 229 0.30 3.05 17.80
C TYR A 229 0.46 4.54 17.53
N VAL A 230 0.55 4.97 16.28
CA VAL A 230 0.52 6.39 15.92
C VAL A 230 -0.85 7.00 16.32
N ALA A 231 -1.95 6.29 16.03
CA ALA A 231 -3.28 6.71 16.45
C ALA A 231 -3.47 6.59 17.98
N PHE A 232 -2.87 5.59 18.60
CA PHE A 232 -2.89 5.43 20.06
C PHE A 232 -2.24 6.64 20.76
N VAL A 233 -1.05 7.03 20.37
CA VAL A 233 -0.37 8.22 20.92
C VAL A 233 -1.18 9.48 20.59
N MET A 234 -1.67 9.61 19.37
CA MET A 234 -2.46 10.78 18.95
C MET A 234 -3.72 10.95 19.80
N ALA A 235 -4.44 9.88 20.12
CA ALA A 235 -5.65 9.94 20.96
C ALA A 235 -5.35 10.54 22.35
N HIS A 236 -4.25 10.13 22.98
CA HIS A 236 -3.84 10.63 24.29
C HIS A 236 -3.35 12.09 24.24
N LEU A 237 -2.63 12.46 23.18
CA LEU A 237 -2.21 13.84 22.94
C LEU A 237 -3.42 14.76 22.72
N MET A 238 -4.40 14.34 21.94
CA MET A 238 -5.63 15.11 21.69
C MET A 238 -6.45 15.30 22.96
N PHE A 239 -6.53 14.29 23.82
CA PHE A 239 -7.17 14.42 25.13
C PHE A 239 -6.42 15.38 26.05
N ALA A 240 -5.09 15.26 26.15
CA ALA A 240 -4.25 16.15 26.95
C ALA A 240 -4.40 17.63 26.52
N ALA A 241 -4.49 17.87 25.22
CA ALA A 241 -4.68 19.19 24.65
C ALA A 241 -6.13 19.72 24.77
N GLY A 242 -7.10 18.88 25.14
CA GLY A 242 -8.51 19.27 25.24
C GLY A 242 -9.12 19.65 23.90
N GLU A 243 -8.73 18.98 22.83
CA GLU A 243 -9.03 19.41 21.45
C GLU A 243 -10.41 18.99 20.95
N LEU A 244 -11.02 17.92 21.51
CA LEU A 244 -12.31 17.44 21.04
C LEU A 244 -13.48 17.98 21.85
N PRO A 245 -14.57 18.39 21.20
CA PRO A 245 -15.82 18.78 21.87
C PRO A 245 -16.44 17.58 22.59
N GLY A 246 -17.01 17.80 23.77
CA GLY A 246 -17.73 16.77 24.55
C GLY A 246 -16.94 16.19 25.73
N GLY A 247 -15.65 16.52 25.87
CA GLY A 247 -14.89 16.20 27.08
C GLY A 247 -15.32 17.05 28.27
N SER A 248 -15.11 16.55 29.50
CA SER A 248 -15.38 17.30 30.72
C SER A 248 -14.53 18.60 30.71
N ARG A 249 -15.18 19.73 30.52
CA ARG A 249 -14.54 21.07 30.54
C ARG A 249 -14.01 21.44 31.90
N GLU A 250 -14.29 20.65 32.93
CA GLU A 250 -13.95 20.91 34.35
C GLU A 250 -12.51 20.51 34.70
N ASP A 251 -11.87 19.64 33.92
CA ASP A 251 -10.51 19.18 34.23
C ASP A 251 -9.46 20.28 33.96
N ARG A 252 -8.59 20.52 34.93
CA ARG A 252 -7.42 21.39 34.77
C ARG A 252 -6.42 20.79 33.75
N PRO A 253 -5.66 21.59 32.99
CA PRO A 253 -4.68 21.07 32.00
C PRO A 253 -3.70 20.05 32.58
N GLY A 254 -3.25 20.22 33.82
CA GLY A 254 -2.35 19.30 34.52
C GLY A 254 -3.03 17.93 34.81
N GLU A 255 -4.29 17.93 35.17
CA GLU A 255 -5.06 16.70 35.42
C GLU A 255 -5.30 15.92 34.15
N ARG A 256 -5.60 16.62 33.03
CA ARG A 256 -5.71 15.99 31.70
C ARG A 256 -4.41 15.34 31.27
N LEU A 257 -3.28 16.03 31.43
CA LEU A 257 -1.98 15.49 31.11
C LEU A 257 -1.67 14.24 31.94
N THR A 258 -1.89 14.28 33.24
CA THR A 258 -1.69 13.11 34.11
C THR A 258 -2.57 11.95 33.69
N ARG A 259 -3.87 12.18 33.41
CA ARG A 259 -4.78 11.13 32.95
C ARG A 259 -4.40 10.59 31.57
N ALA A 260 -3.91 11.44 30.66
CA ALA A 260 -3.40 11.01 29.35
C ALA A 260 -2.19 10.09 29.49
N ILE A 261 -1.22 10.48 30.31
CA ILE A 261 -0.02 9.69 30.58
C ILE A 261 -0.40 8.35 31.26
N THR A 262 -1.23 8.41 32.32
CA THR A 262 -1.70 7.19 33.00
C THR A 262 -2.46 6.26 32.03
N GLY A 263 -3.36 6.81 31.20
CA GLY A 263 -4.08 6.05 30.18
C GLY A 263 -3.14 5.43 29.14
N ALA A 264 -2.14 6.18 28.70
CA ALA A 264 -1.17 5.67 27.72
C ALA A 264 -0.30 4.54 28.31
N VAL A 265 0.15 4.69 29.55
CA VAL A 265 0.94 3.65 30.26
C VAL A 265 0.10 2.40 30.47
N LEU A 266 -1.12 2.53 31.01
CA LEU A 266 -2.01 1.39 31.27
C LEU A 266 -2.45 0.72 29.97
N GLY A 267 -2.78 1.48 28.94
CA GLY A 267 -3.16 0.94 27.62
C GLY A 267 -1.98 0.26 26.92
N GLY A 268 -0.78 0.84 26.99
CA GLY A 268 0.44 0.20 26.47
C GLY A 268 0.76 -1.12 27.21
N ALA A 269 0.68 -1.10 28.54
CA ALA A 269 0.87 -2.30 29.36
C ALA A 269 -0.20 -3.38 29.04
N ALA A 270 -1.46 -2.99 28.88
CA ALA A 270 -2.54 -3.90 28.50
C ALA A 270 -2.33 -4.48 27.09
N SER A 271 -1.81 -3.70 26.15
CA SER A 271 -1.47 -4.20 24.81
C SER A 271 -0.36 -5.24 24.85
N LEU A 272 0.72 -4.95 25.60
CA LEU A 272 1.81 -5.91 25.76
C LEU A 272 1.35 -7.18 26.49
N ALA A 273 0.53 -7.05 27.53
CA ALA A 273 -0.02 -8.19 28.27
C ALA A 273 -0.93 -9.05 27.38
N ALA A 274 -1.86 -8.43 26.64
CA ALA A 274 -2.72 -9.15 25.70
C ALA A 274 -1.91 -9.89 24.63
N PHE A 275 -0.91 -9.23 24.05
CA PHE A 275 0.00 -9.83 23.09
C PHE A 275 0.75 -11.02 23.71
N ALA A 276 1.33 -10.84 24.91
CA ALA A 276 2.09 -11.91 25.58
C ALA A 276 1.24 -13.13 25.95
N ILE A 277 -0.03 -12.93 26.33
CA ILE A 277 -0.95 -14.00 26.69
C ILE A 277 -1.32 -14.85 25.45
N VAL A 278 -1.62 -14.21 24.33
CA VAL A 278 -2.10 -14.91 23.12
C VAL A 278 -0.97 -15.24 22.14
N GLN A 279 0.24 -14.76 22.40
CA GLN A 279 1.44 -15.08 21.59
C GLN A 279 2.67 -15.26 22.48
N PRO A 280 2.63 -16.18 23.48
CA PRO A 280 3.70 -16.35 24.46
C PRO A 280 5.03 -16.77 23.81
N TYR A 281 4.98 -17.50 22.73
CA TYR A 281 6.18 -18.01 22.04
C TYR A 281 6.89 -16.93 21.23
N ALA A 282 6.32 -15.74 21.06
CA ALA A 282 7.07 -14.58 20.59
C ALA A 282 8.19 -14.17 21.57
N PHE A 283 8.08 -14.56 22.86
CA PHE A 283 9.10 -14.35 23.89
C PHE A 283 9.87 -15.63 24.19
N LEU A 284 9.19 -16.77 24.32
CA LEU A 284 9.80 -18.06 24.68
C LEU A 284 10.61 -18.67 23.53
N ASP A 285 10.19 -18.46 22.28
CA ASP A 285 10.86 -18.89 21.03
C ASP A 285 11.22 -17.63 20.18
N PHE A 286 11.85 -16.66 20.84
CA PHE A 286 12.11 -15.34 20.25
C PHE A 286 12.96 -15.40 18.98
N SER A 287 13.94 -16.30 18.92
CA SER A 287 14.83 -16.43 17.76
C SER A 287 14.06 -16.80 16.49
N ARG A 288 13.12 -17.72 16.58
CA ARG A 288 12.25 -18.13 15.47
C ARG A 288 11.23 -17.05 15.13
N PHE A 289 10.57 -16.48 16.15
CA PHE A 289 9.63 -15.37 15.93
C PHE A 289 10.31 -14.21 15.21
N TYR A 290 11.51 -13.85 15.62
CA TYR A 290 12.29 -12.79 14.97
C TYR A 290 12.65 -13.16 13.52
N ALA A 291 13.17 -14.37 13.29
CA ALA A 291 13.54 -14.85 11.96
C ALA A 291 12.36 -14.83 10.99
N ASP A 292 11.21 -15.42 11.40
CA ASP A 292 10.01 -15.44 10.57
C ASP A 292 9.47 -14.01 10.27
N THR A 293 9.50 -13.12 11.28
CA THR A 293 9.06 -11.71 11.10
C THR A 293 9.97 -10.95 10.16
N VAL A 294 11.30 -11.14 10.27
CA VAL A 294 12.28 -10.54 9.36
C VAL A 294 12.10 -11.07 7.96
N GLU A 295 11.91 -12.39 7.80
CA GLU A 295 11.67 -13.01 6.50
C GLU A 295 10.45 -12.40 5.78
N GLN A 296 9.34 -12.21 6.51
CA GLN A 296 8.16 -11.53 5.94
C GLN A 296 8.46 -10.09 5.51
N SER A 297 9.26 -9.36 6.31
CA SER A 297 9.70 -8.00 5.97
C SER A 297 10.61 -8.00 4.73
N GLU A 298 11.51 -8.96 4.61
CA GLU A 298 12.39 -9.10 3.45
C GLU A 298 11.61 -9.48 2.18
N MET A 299 10.61 -10.35 2.32
CA MET A 299 9.72 -10.74 1.22
C MET A 299 8.97 -9.52 0.66
N VAL A 300 8.28 -8.74 1.49
CA VAL A 300 7.49 -7.60 0.99
C VAL A 300 8.34 -6.49 0.38
N ARG A 301 9.61 -6.40 0.74
CA ARG A 301 10.62 -5.50 0.15
C ARG A 301 11.37 -6.12 -1.03
N ARG A 302 11.08 -7.39 -1.37
CA ARG A 302 11.79 -8.17 -2.38
C ARG A 302 13.31 -8.26 -2.17
N ILE A 303 13.76 -8.26 -0.90
CA ILE A 303 15.14 -8.62 -0.54
C ILE A 303 15.32 -10.13 -0.73
N ARG A 304 14.29 -10.92 -0.35
CA ARG A 304 14.16 -12.32 -0.76
C ARG A 304 13.24 -12.39 -1.98
N ASP A 305 13.78 -12.90 -3.08
CA ASP A 305 13.09 -12.98 -4.37
C ASP A 305 12.30 -14.30 -4.47
N TYR A 306 11.11 -14.34 -3.88
CA TYR A 306 10.21 -15.47 -4.08
C TYR A 306 9.54 -15.39 -5.46
N PRO A 307 9.41 -16.52 -6.19
CA PRO A 307 8.86 -16.54 -7.55
C PRO A 307 7.53 -15.83 -7.71
N TYR A 308 6.56 -16.09 -6.82
CA TYR A 308 5.22 -15.50 -6.86
C TYR A 308 5.20 -13.98 -6.59
N THR A 309 6.31 -13.39 -6.12
CA THR A 309 6.42 -11.94 -5.93
C THR A 309 6.87 -11.21 -7.19
N ARG A 310 7.38 -11.92 -8.20
CA ARG A 310 7.94 -11.36 -9.44
C ARG A 310 6.88 -10.70 -10.32
N GLN A 311 5.61 -11.05 -10.14
CA GLN A 311 4.48 -10.38 -10.80
C GLN A 311 4.41 -8.87 -10.54
N TYR A 312 5.01 -8.39 -9.46
CA TYR A 312 5.04 -6.98 -9.10
C TYR A 312 6.25 -6.21 -9.67
N ILE A 313 7.15 -6.86 -10.41
CA ILE A 313 8.23 -6.17 -11.14
C ILE A 313 7.58 -5.20 -12.14
N ASP A 314 8.15 -4.01 -12.30
CA ASP A 314 7.67 -2.93 -13.17
C ASP A 314 6.25 -2.42 -12.85
N THR A 315 5.84 -2.53 -11.59
CA THR A 315 4.60 -1.93 -11.12
C THR A 315 4.89 -0.68 -10.30
N THR A 316 4.22 0.42 -10.64
CA THR A 316 4.39 1.69 -9.93
C THR A 316 3.85 1.61 -8.50
N ALA A 317 4.72 1.84 -7.51
CA ALA A 317 4.33 1.87 -6.10
C ALA A 317 3.19 2.87 -5.87
N TYR A 318 2.38 2.63 -4.86
CA TYR A 318 1.16 3.37 -4.52
C TYR A 318 0.09 3.34 -5.60
N LEU A 319 0.40 3.73 -6.84
CA LEU A 319 -0.56 3.81 -7.93
C LEU A 319 -1.17 2.45 -8.26
N TYR A 320 -0.35 1.39 -8.25
CA TYR A 320 -0.81 0.03 -8.47
C TYR A 320 -1.86 -0.38 -7.43
N GLN A 321 -1.55 -0.20 -6.13
CA GLN A 321 -2.48 -0.55 -5.06
C GLN A 321 -3.76 0.32 -5.09
N VAL A 322 -3.62 1.62 -5.37
CA VAL A 322 -4.77 2.52 -5.52
C VAL A 322 -5.69 2.03 -6.63
N ARG A 323 -5.13 1.70 -7.80
CA ARG A 323 -5.88 1.21 -8.95
C ARG A 323 -6.55 -0.13 -8.65
N GLN A 324 -5.81 -1.11 -8.12
CA GLN A 324 -6.34 -2.45 -7.83
C GLN A 324 -7.46 -2.40 -6.78
N LEU A 325 -7.26 -1.67 -5.68
CA LEU A 325 -8.31 -1.50 -4.67
C LEU A 325 -9.54 -0.77 -5.22
N ALA A 326 -9.34 0.29 -6.02
CA ALA A 326 -10.46 1.06 -6.57
C ALA A 326 -11.27 0.26 -7.59
N THR A 327 -10.62 -0.50 -8.47
CA THR A 327 -11.31 -1.23 -9.55
C THR A 327 -11.89 -2.54 -9.04
N TRP A 328 -11.06 -3.36 -8.40
CA TRP A 328 -11.41 -4.74 -8.05
C TRP A 328 -11.88 -4.90 -6.60
N GLY A 329 -11.20 -4.26 -5.64
CA GLY A 329 -11.55 -4.42 -4.23
C GLY A 329 -12.85 -3.74 -3.82
N LEU A 330 -13.11 -2.53 -4.33
CA LEU A 330 -14.27 -1.71 -3.97
C LEU A 330 -15.29 -1.59 -5.12
N GLY A 331 -14.87 -1.84 -6.35
CA GLY A 331 -15.59 -1.44 -7.55
C GLY A 331 -15.37 0.04 -7.87
N LEU A 332 -15.18 0.36 -9.15
CA LEU A 332 -14.71 1.68 -9.59
C LEU A 332 -15.48 2.87 -9.01
N PRO A 333 -16.84 2.88 -8.94
CA PRO A 333 -17.58 4.00 -8.36
C PRO A 333 -17.25 4.23 -6.87
N LEU A 334 -17.25 3.17 -6.07
CA LEU A 334 -16.92 3.26 -4.65
C LEU A 334 -15.42 3.56 -4.46
N GLY A 335 -14.55 2.98 -5.27
CA GLY A 335 -13.11 3.23 -5.23
C GLY A 335 -12.77 4.70 -5.43
N ILE A 336 -13.36 5.34 -6.44
CA ILE A 336 -13.20 6.79 -6.67
C ILE A 336 -13.66 7.59 -5.46
N VAL A 337 -14.85 7.30 -4.93
CA VAL A 337 -15.40 8.00 -3.76
C VAL A 337 -14.53 7.79 -2.52
N ALA A 338 -14.00 6.61 -2.29
CA ALA A 338 -13.18 6.26 -1.15
C ALA A 338 -11.83 7.02 -1.16
N TRP A 339 -11.12 7.02 -2.27
CA TRP A 339 -9.85 7.74 -2.42
C TRP A 339 -10.03 9.27 -2.45
N ALA A 340 -11.07 9.77 -3.12
CA ALA A 340 -11.44 11.18 -3.06
C ALA A 340 -11.80 11.60 -1.62
N GLY A 341 -12.46 10.71 -0.88
CA GLY A 341 -12.78 10.89 0.54
C GLY A 341 -11.52 11.03 1.41
N LEU A 342 -10.49 10.23 1.17
CA LEU A 342 -9.20 10.35 1.86
C LEU A 342 -8.52 11.70 1.58
N LEU A 343 -8.49 12.13 0.32
CA LEU A 343 -7.96 13.44 -0.05
C LEU A 343 -8.76 14.57 0.60
N TYR A 344 -10.09 14.47 0.55
CA TYR A 344 -10.98 15.42 1.20
C TYR A 344 -10.75 15.49 2.71
N ALA A 345 -10.64 14.34 3.40
CA ALA A 345 -10.35 14.26 4.83
C ALA A 345 -8.99 14.88 5.17
N SER A 346 -7.99 14.66 4.32
CA SER A 346 -6.64 15.20 4.47
C SER A 346 -6.62 16.73 4.40
N LEU A 347 -7.43 17.34 3.54
CA LEU A 347 -7.41 18.77 3.27
C LEU A 347 -8.47 19.57 4.03
N ARG A 348 -9.54 18.92 4.48
CA ARG A 348 -10.67 19.61 5.13
C ARG A 348 -10.24 20.36 6.38
N GLY A 349 -10.70 21.60 6.49
CA GLY A 349 -10.40 22.49 7.62
C GLY A 349 -9.05 23.18 7.56
N LEU A 350 -8.22 22.88 6.55
CA LEU A 350 -6.98 23.57 6.29
C LEU A 350 -7.18 24.70 5.27
N ARG A 351 -6.43 25.79 5.43
CA ARG A 351 -6.29 26.79 4.38
C ARG A 351 -5.42 26.20 3.26
N LEU A 352 -5.62 26.64 2.02
CA LEU A 352 -4.93 26.07 0.84
C LEU A 352 -3.41 25.91 1.04
N VAL A 353 -2.74 26.95 1.53
CA VAL A 353 -1.27 26.91 1.75
C VAL A 353 -0.88 25.84 2.76
N TYR A 354 -1.62 25.71 3.86
CA TYR A 354 -1.37 24.66 4.86
C TYR A 354 -1.75 23.27 4.36
N GLY A 355 -2.79 23.19 3.51
CA GLY A 355 -3.17 21.97 2.83
C GLY A 355 -2.07 21.48 1.89
N LEU A 356 -1.50 22.37 1.08
CA LEU A 356 -0.38 22.03 0.19
C LEU A 356 0.88 21.64 0.98
N ALA A 357 1.20 22.36 2.06
CA ALA A 357 2.32 22.00 2.93
C ALA A 357 2.10 20.64 3.62
N TYR A 358 0.87 20.35 4.04
CA TYR A 358 0.51 19.06 4.62
C TYR A 358 0.63 17.93 3.59
N LEU A 359 0.18 18.12 2.36
CA LEU A 359 0.34 17.13 1.30
C LEU A 359 1.82 16.90 0.97
N ALA A 360 2.60 17.97 0.89
CA ALA A 360 4.04 17.86 0.62
C ALA A 360 4.77 17.12 1.77
N ALA A 361 4.60 17.57 3.00
CA ALA A 361 5.34 17.05 4.15
C ALA A 361 4.74 15.76 4.75
N GLY A 362 3.43 15.59 4.66
CA GLY A 362 2.72 14.43 5.23
C GLY A 362 2.51 13.27 4.26
N TRP A 363 2.65 13.50 2.96
CA TRP A 363 2.42 12.49 1.92
C TRP A 363 3.60 12.37 0.95
N ILE A 364 3.91 13.41 0.17
CA ILE A 364 4.88 13.33 -0.93
C ILE A 364 6.28 13.04 -0.41
N LEU A 365 6.74 13.77 0.60
CA LEU A 365 8.07 13.56 1.17
C LEU A 365 8.22 12.18 1.83
N PRO A 366 7.31 11.72 2.71
CA PRO A 366 7.38 10.36 3.25
C PRO A 366 7.28 9.28 2.17
N MET A 367 6.42 9.44 1.15
CA MET A 367 6.36 8.52 0.01
C MET A 367 7.72 8.41 -0.69
N GLY A 368 8.34 9.54 -1.01
CA GLY A 368 9.66 9.57 -1.62
C GLY A 368 10.70 8.88 -0.74
N LEU A 369 10.77 9.25 0.54
CA LEU A 369 11.72 8.64 1.48
C LEU A 369 11.57 7.12 1.59
N LEU A 370 10.33 6.63 1.64
CA LEU A 370 10.06 5.19 1.74
C LEU A 370 10.42 4.44 0.46
N LEU A 371 10.19 5.02 -0.71
CA LEU A 371 10.57 4.44 -1.99
C LEU A 371 12.10 4.36 -2.11
N PHE A 372 12.81 5.45 -1.81
CA PHE A 372 14.27 5.48 -1.87
C PHE A 372 14.95 4.58 -0.83
N SER A 373 14.30 4.36 0.31
CA SER A 373 14.86 3.53 1.39
C SER A 373 14.52 2.05 1.28
N ASN A 374 13.85 1.64 0.22
CA ASN A 374 13.27 0.29 0.12
C ASN A 374 12.49 -0.12 1.38
N SER A 375 11.67 0.81 1.90
CA SER A 375 10.83 0.62 3.09
C SER A 375 11.61 0.30 4.38
N ASN A 376 12.81 0.88 4.55
CA ASN A 376 13.65 0.64 5.73
C ASN A 376 12.89 0.95 7.03
N PRO A 377 12.89 0.04 8.04
CA PRO A 377 12.15 0.22 9.29
C PRO A 377 12.48 1.50 10.07
N VAL A 378 13.72 1.96 10.03
CA VAL A 378 14.13 3.20 10.71
C VAL A 378 13.46 4.41 10.06
N ILE A 379 13.36 4.43 8.74
CA ILE A 379 12.69 5.51 8.00
C ILE A 379 11.18 5.42 8.19
N LEU A 380 10.61 4.21 8.29
CA LEU A 380 9.21 4.01 8.65
C LEU A 380 8.89 4.63 10.01
N LEU A 381 9.74 4.38 11.01
CA LEU A 381 9.60 4.97 12.34
C LEU A 381 9.73 6.51 12.29
N ALA A 382 10.74 7.01 11.58
CA ALA A 382 10.95 8.44 11.42
C ALA A 382 9.78 9.13 10.69
N ALA A 383 9.24 8.52 9.65
CA ALA A 383 8.05 9.01 8.94
C ALA A 383 6.82 9.03 9.85
N GLY A 384 6.63 8.00 10.67
CA GLY A 384 5.57 7.94 11.68
C GLY A 384 5.69 9.05 12.73
N ILE A 385 6.89 9.27 13.26
CA ILE A 385 7.18 10.36 14.21
C ILE A 385 6.95 11.73 13.55
N ALA A 386 7.44 11.93 12.33
CA ALA A 386 7.22 13.15 11.57
C ALA A 386 5.72 13.41 11.32
N PHE A 387 4.96 12.37 11.02
CA PHE A 387 3.50 12.47 10.87
C PHE A 387 2.82 12.86 12.18
N VAL A 388 3.20 12.25 13.31
CA VAL A 388 2.68 12.62 14.65
C VAL A 388 3.02 14.07 14.98
N ALA A 389 4.27 14.49 14.75
CA ALA A 389 4.70 15.88 14.97
C ALA A 389 3.92 16.85 14.07
N LEU A 390 3.73 16.52 12.79
CA LEU A 390 2.95 17.31 11.86
C LEU A 390 1.47 17.38 12.28
N ALA A 391 0.89 16.26 12.68
CA ALA A 391 -0.48 16.19 13.15
C ALA A 391 -0.68 16.94 14.48
N ALA A 392 0.28 16.88 15.39
CA ALA A 392 0.27 17.61 16.65
C ALA A 392 0.42 19.14 16.47
N THR A 393 1.07 19.58 15.41
CA THR A 393 1.21 21.00 15.05
C THR A 393 0.00 21.56 14.32
N LEU A 394 -1.08 20.80 14.13
CA LEU A 394 -2.30 21.22 13.44
C LEU A 394 -3.32 21.96 14.34
N PRO A 395 -2.94 23.02 15.10
CA PRO A 395 -3.91 23.92 15.72
C PRO A 395 -4.70 24.70 14.66
N PHE A 396 -4.46 24.44 13.39
CA PHE A 396 -5.04 25.13 12.24
C PHE A 396 -6.28 24.49 11.68
N ARG A 397 -6.60 23.23 12.09
CA ARG A 397 -7.86 22.59 11.67
C ARG A 397 -9.04 23.15 12.47
N ARG A 398 -10.16 23.25 11.83
CA ARG A 398 -11.39 23.62 12.50
C ARG A 398 -11.76 22.57 13.54
N PRO A 399 -12.38 22.96 14.69
CA PRO A 399 -12.75 22.01 15.74
C PRO A 399 -13.59 20.82 15.23
N ASP A 400 -14.48 21.06 14.26
CA ASP A 400 -15.36 20.07 13.65
C ASP A 400 -14.61 18.99 12.83
N THR A 401 -13.34 19.24 12.46
CA THR A 401 -12.55 18.30 11.67
C THR A 401 -11.44 17.61 12.46
N ARG A 402 -11.28 17.91 13.75
CA ARG A 402 -10.20 17.35 14.56
C ARG A 402 -10.33 15.84 14.76
N GLY A 403 -11.53 15.30 14.88
CA GLY A 403 -11.78 13.85 14.96
C GLY A 403 -11.26 13.07 13.76
N TRP A 404 -11.16 13.69 12.60
CA TRP A 404 -10.60 13.06 11.40
C TRP A 404 -9.10 12.83 11.50
N VAL A 405 -8.40 13.70 12.24
CA VAL A 405 -6.96 13.58 12.46
C VAL A 405 -6.64 12.26 13.13
N LEU A 406 -7.49 11.81 14.04
CA LEU A 406 -7.32 10.51 14.69
C LEU A 406 -7.39 9.35 13.67
N LEU A 407 -8.37 9.36 12.75
CA LEU A 407 -8.46 8.33 11.71
C LEU A 407 -7.30 8.42 10.72
N LEU A 408 -6.91 9.64 10.32
CA LEU A 408 -5.75 9.86 9.44
C LEU A 408 -4.44 9.40 10.09
N SER A 409 -4.32 9.46 11.42
CA SER A 409 -3.14 8.98 12.12
C SER A 409 -2.97 7.46 12.09
N TRP A 410 -3.98 6.73 11.65
CA TRP A 410 -3.91 5.31 11.29
C TRP A 410 -3.73 5.13 9.78
N VAL A 411 -4.66 5.70 8.99
CA VAL A 411 -4.75 5.42 7.56
C VAL A 411 -3.50 5.87 6.80
N VAL A 412 -2.98 7.07 7.13
CA VAL A 412 -1.84 7.66 6.39
C VAL A 412 -0.55 6.89 6.64
N PRO A 413 -0.09 6.66 7.88
CA PRO A 413 1.11 5.87 8.13
C PRO A 413 1.02 4.46 7.57
N TYR A 414 -0.12 3.80 7.74
CA TYR A 414 -0.32 2.46 7.23
C TYR A 414 -0.22 2.41 5.70
N PHE A 415 -0.91 3.32 5.00
CA PHE A 415 -0.86 3.38 3.54
C PHE A 415 0.50 3.81 3.00
N LEU A 416 1.18 4.75 3.66
CA LEU A 416 2.55 5.12 3.29
C LEU A 416 3.48 3.90 3.32
N ILE A 417 3.39 3.09 4.37
CA ILE A 417 4.20 1.88 4.54
C ILE A 417 3.83 0.83 3.49
N THR A 418 2.56 0.42 3.46
CA THR A 418 2.12 -0.69 2.59
C THR A 418 2.17 -0.31 1.11
N GLY A 419 1.92 0.95 0.78
CA GLY A 419 2.00 1.47 -0.58
C GLY A 419 3.42 1.48 -1.14
N SER A 420 4.45 1.57 -0.28
CA SER A 420 5.85 1.53 -0.68
C SER A 420 6.39 0.12 -0.92
N PHE A 421 5.67 -0.92 -0.48
CA PHE A 421 6.12 -2.30 -0.64
C PHE A 421 6.32 -2.67 -2.11
N GLN A 422 7.33 -3.49 -2.36
CA GLN A 422 7.57 -4.09 -3.67
C GLN A 422 6.54 -5.18 -3.99
N VAL A 423 6.08 -5.91 -2.98
CA VAL A 423 4.99 -6.90 -3.09
C VAL A 423 3.67 -6.24 -2.71
N LYS A 424 2.68 -6.31 -3.59
CA LYS A 424 1.51 -5.40 -3.59
C LYS A 424 0.17 -6.14 -3.56
N PHE A 425 0.04 -7.19 -2.75
CA PHE A 425 -1.24 -7.90 -2.60
C PHE A 425 -2.37 -6.95 -2.21
N ILE A 426 -3.48 -7.00 -2.93
CA ILE A 426 -4.64 -6.13 -2.70
C ILE A 426 -5.19 -6.24 -1.27
N ARG A 427 -5.13 -7.43 -0.66
CA ARG A 427 -5.56 -7.70 0.72
C ARG A 427 -4.82 -6.88 1.77
N TYR A 428 -3.61 -6.40 1.49
CA TYR A 428 -2.88 -5.52 2.41
C TYR A 428 -3.59 -4.20 2.69
N LEU A 429 -4.52 -3.79 1.82
CA LEU A 429 -5.30 -2.56 2.02
C LEU A 429 -6.64 -2.79 2.72
N LEU A 430 -7.02 -4.04 3.05
CA LEU A 430 -8.27 -4.32 3.78
C LEU A 430 -8.37 -3.55 5.10
N PRO A 431 -7.30 -3.44 5.95
CA PRO A 431 -7.41 -2.78 7.26
C PRO A 431 -7.66 -1.27 7.19
N ILE A 432 -7.45 -0.63 6.04
CA ILE A 432 -7.76 0.80 5.85
C ILE A 432 -9.01 1.04 5.01
N SER A 433 -9.48 0.06 4.25
CA SER A 433 -10.65 0.22 3.36
C SER A 433 -11.92 0.71 4.07
N PRO A 434 -12.27 0.28 5.32
CA PRO A 434 -13.45 0.79 6.02
C PRO A 434 -13.38 2.30 6.30
N PHE A 435 -12.18 2.80 6.56
CA PHE A 435 -11.96 4.23 6.83
C PHE A 435 -12.01 5.05 5.55
N LEU A 436 -11.48 4.53 4.44
CA LEU A 436 -11.61 5.16 3.13
C LEU A 436 -13.08 5.33 2.73
N VAL A 437 -13.87 4.28 2.92
CA VAL A 437 -15.32 4.31 2.67
C VAL A 437 -16.03 5.29 3.61
N LEU A 438 -15.63 5.35 4.87
CA LEU A 438 -16.18 6.29 5.85
C LEU A 438 -15.88 7.75 5.48
N PHE A 439 -14.66 8.05 5.03
CA PHE A 439 -14.29 9.37 4.53
C PHE A 439 -15.08 9.74 3.27
N GLY A 440 -15.23 8.81 2.33
CA GLY A 440 -16.03 8.99 1.13
C GLY A 440 -17.50 9.26 1.43
N SER A 441 -18.09 8.49 2.36
CA SER A 441 -19.47 8.67 2.81
C SER A 441 -19.69 10.06 3.42
N ARG A 442 -18.78 10.50 4.25
CA ARG A 442 -18.86 11.84 4.85
C ARG A 442 -18.67 12.94 3.80
N MET A 443 -17.72 12.79 2.87
CA MET A 443 -17.50 13.73 1.77
C MET A 443 -18.79 13.92 0.94
N LEU A 444 -19.48 12.85 0.59
CA LEU A 444 -20.72 12.90 -0.18
C LEU A 444 -21.84 13.67 0.56
N ILE A 445 -21.99 13.40 1.86
CA ILE A 445 -23.02 14.07 2.66
C ILE A 445 -22.69 15.56 2.84
N ASP A 446 -21.42 15.90 3.12
CA ASP A 446 -20.99 17.30 3.22
C ASP A 446 -21.15 18.06 1.91
N ALA A 447 -20.81 17.44 0.78
CA ALA A 447 -21.04 18.00 -0.55
C ALA A 447 -22.52 18.30 -0.78
N GLY A 448 -23.39 17.36 -0.39
CA GLY A 448 -24.82 17.53 -0.51
C GLY A 448 -25.40 18.61 0.40
N ASP A 449 -24.96 18.68 1.65
CA ASP A 449 -25.42 19.72 2.56
C ASP A 449 -24.92 21.11 2.13
N SER A 450 -23.69 21.20 1.62
CA SER A 450 -23.14 22.44 1.02
C SER A 450 -23.89 22.86 -0.24
N LEU A 451 -24.27 21.91 -1.08
CA LEU A 451 -24.99 22.15 -2.32
C LEU A 451 -26.43 22.61 -2.05
N LYS A 452 -27.11 22.05 -1.05
CA LYS A 452 -28.47 22.48 -0.62
C LYS A 452 -28.51 23.95 -0.22
N VAL A 453 -27.47 24.46 0.44
CA VAL A 453 -27.38 25.87 0.84
C VAL A 453 -27.28 26.78 -0.38
N ARG A 454 -26.56 26.35 -1.42
CA ARG A 454 -26.33 27.13 -2.64
C ARG A 454 -27.45 26.97 -3.69
N VAL A 455 -27.97 25.75 -3.82
CA VAL A 455 -28.96 25.37 -4.82
C VAL A 455 -30.00 24.44 -4.13
N PRO A 456 -31.09 24.98 -3.59
CA PRO A 456 -32.10 24.20 -2.86
C PRO A 456 -32.71 23.03 -3.64
N SER A 457 -32.77 23.12 -4.97
CA SER A 457 -33.27 22.06 -5.89
C SER A 457 -32.28 20.91 -6.09
N SER A 458 -31.08 20.93 -5.51
CA SER A 458 -30.04 19.90 -5.69
C SER A 458 -30.23 18.62 -4.85
N ARG A 459 -31.16 18.61 -3.89
CA ARG A 459 -31.42 17.45 -3.02
C ARG A 459 -31.68 16.14 -3.78
N PRO A 460 -32.52 16.10 -4.84
CA PRO A 460 -32.74 14.87 -5.58
C PRO A 460 -31.49 14.37 -6.29
N PHE A 461 -30.59 15.24 -6.76
CA PHE A 461 -29.30 14.86 -7.38
C PHE A 461 -28.39 14.13 -6.41
N LEU A 462 -28.28 14.62 -5.17
CA LEU A 462 -27.47 13.94 -4.15
C LEU A 462 -28.04 12.57 -3.79
N ILE A 463 -29.35 12.51 -3.57
CA ILE A 463 -30.03 11.24 -3.28
C ILE A 463 -29.82 10.29 -4.46
N GLY A 464 -29.97 10.77 -5.69
CA GLY A 464 -29.72 10.00 -6.91
C GLY A 464 -28.28 9.47 -6.96
N ALA A 465 -27.28 10.31 -6.68
CA ALA A 465 -25.88 9.90 -6.65
C ALA A 465 -25.60 8.81 -5.59
N ILE A 466 -26.17 8.94 -4.40
CA ILE A 466 -26.05 7.92 -3.34
C ILE A 466 -26.74 6.61 -3.74
N VAL A 467 -27.93 6.70 -4.33
CA VAL A 467 -28.68 5.51 -4.81
C VAL A 467 -27.92 4.82 -5.93
N VAL A 468 -27.35 5.57 -6.89
CA VAL A 468 -26.52 5.02 -7.95
C VAL A 468 -25.26 4.35 -7.39
N LEU A 469 -24.60 4.97 -6.42
CA LEU A 469 -23.42 4.40 -5.78
C LEU A 469 -23.75 3.09 -5.05
N LEU A 470 -24.82 3.08 -4.23
CA LEU A 470 -25.28 1.87 -3.54
C LEU A 470 -25.75 0.79 -4.53
N GLY A 471 -26.44 1.19 -5.60
CA GLY A 471 -26.87 0.29 -6.65
C GLY A 471 -25.69 -0.32 -7.41
N ALA A 472 -24.70 0.48 -7.79
CA ALA A 472 -23.51 0.01 -8.51
C ALA A 472 -22.65 -0.93 -7.63
N THR A 473 -22.43 -0.56 -6.34
CA THR A 473 -21.69 -1.42 -5.41
C THR A 473 -22.45 -2.70 -5.07
N GLY A 474 -23.76 -2.61 -4.87
CA GLY A 474 -24.62 -3.77 -4.65
C GLY A 474 -24.67 -4.70 -5.87
N PHE A 475 -24.75 -4.13 -7.08
CA PHE A 475 -24.68 -4.88 -8.33
C PHE A 475 -23.35 -5.63 -8.45
N TYR A 476 -22.22 -4.96 -8.19
CA TYR A 476 -20.92 -5.60 -8.25
C TYR A 476 -20.76 -6.70 -7.19
N ALA A 477 -21.22 -6.46 -5.95
CA ALA A 477 -21.23 -7.49 -4.91
C ALA A 477 -22.05 -8.71 -5.29
N LEU A 478 -23.28 -8.53 -5.79
CA LEU A 478 -24.14 -9.61 -6.21
C LEU A 478 -23.60 -10.33 -7.46
N SER A 479 -23.00 -9.59 -8.40
CA SER A 479 -22.31 -10.20 -9.54
C SER A 479 -21.15 -11.09 -9.07
N TYR A 480 -20.40 -10.62 -8.06
CA TYR A 480 -19.26 -11.39 -7.52
C TYR A 480 -19.73 -12.68 -6.83
N MET A 481 -20.91 -12.68 -6.21
CA MET A 481 -21.49 -13.87 -5.58
C MET A 481 -21.78 -15.00 -6.56
N SER A 482 -21.85 -14.75 -7.88
CA SER A 482 -21.98 -15.83 -8.87
C SER A 482 -20.78 -16.78 -8.88
N ILE A 483 -19.58 -16.28 -8.54
CA ILE A 483 -18.36 -17.09 -8.43
C ILE A 483 -18.55 -18.20 -7.37
N TYR A 484 -19.16 -17.88 -6.24
CA TYR A 484 -19.40 -18.81 -5.14
C TYR A 484 -20.67 -19.66 -5.32
N SER A 485 -21.43 -19.46 -6.38
CA SER A 485 -22.59 -20.30 -6.73
C SER A 485 -22.23 -21.49 -7.63
N GLU A 486 -21.01 -21.53 -8.16
CA GLU A 486 -20.48 -22.57 -9.01
C GLU A 486 -19.32 -23.28 -8.35
N SER A 487 -19.01 -24.51 -8.78
CA SER A 487 -17.82 -25.21 -8.34
C SER A 487 -16.56 -24.48 -8.82
N HIS A 488 -15.52 -24.52 -8.02
CA HIS A 488 -14.23 -23.91 -8.34
C HIS A 488 -13.71 -24.34 -9.70
N THR A 489 -13.15 -23.41 -10.48
CA THR A 489 -12.65 -23.66 -11.84
C THR A 489 -11.67 -24.81 -11.93
N ALA A 490 -10.77 -24.98 -10.93
CA ALA A 490 -9.84 -26.10 -10.88
C ALA A 490 -10.55 -27.47 -10.78
N VAL A 491 -11.66 -27.55 -10.03
CA VAL A 491 -12.48 -28.77 -9.94
C VAL A 491 -13.12 -29.08 -11.30
N ARG A 492 -13.66 -28.07 -11.96
CA ARG A 492 -14.26 -28.23 -13.31
C ARG A 492 -13.22 -28.65 -14.35
N THR A 493 -12.02 -28.05 -14.31
CA THR A 493 -10.91 -28.45 -15.19
C THR A 493 -10.48 -29.90 -14.95
N SER A 494 -10.42 -30.35 -13.70
CA SER A 494 -10.13 -31.74 -13.38
C SER A 494 -11.24 -32.70 -13.87
N GLN A 495 -12.50 -32.32 -13.71
CA GLN A 495 -13.65 -33.10 -14.20
C GLN A 495 -13.58 -33.23 -15.72
N TRP A 496 -13.20 -32.17 -16.43
CA TRP A 496 -13.01 -32.21 -17.85
C TRP A 496 -11.89 -33.18 -18.25
N LEU A 497 -10.71 -33.13 -17.57
CA LEU A 497 -9.61 -34.05 -17.82
C LEU A 497 -10.00 -35.49 -17.57
N ASN A 498 -10.67 -35.80 -16.47
CA ASN A 498 -11.12 -37.15 -16.14
C ASN A 498 -12.14 -37.69 -17.14
N ALA A 499 -12.90 -36.84 -17.80
CA ALA A 499 -13.90 -37.23 -18.80
C ALA A 499 -13.32 -37.40 -20.23
N ASN A 500 -12.23 -36.71 -20.57
CA ASN A 500 -11.73 -36.56 -21.94
C ASN A 500 -10.30 -37.11 -22.14
N ALA A 501 -9.47 -37.24 -21.10
CA ALA A 501 -8.12 -37.75 -21.22
C ALA A 501 -8.05 -39.24 -20.90
N GLU A 502 -7.16 -39.95 -21.56
CA GLU A 502 -6.96 -41.39 -21.31
C GLU A 502 -6.31 -41.66 -19.95
N PRO A 503 -6.76 -42.66 -19.20
CA PRO A 503 -6.10 -43.06 -17.96
C PRO A 503 -4.61 -43.37 -18.18
N GLY A 504 -3.73 -42.80 -17.34
CA GLY A 504 -2.28 -42.98 -17.49
C GLY A 504 -1.61 -41.92 -18.36
N ALA A 505 -2.36 -41.00 -18.97
CA ALA A 505 -1.82 -39.88 -19.70
C ALA A 505 -0.88 -39.01 -18.84
N THR A 506 0.13 -38.41 -19.45
CA THR A 506 1.10 -37.55 -18.79
C THR A 506 0.65 -36.10 -18.87
N ILE A 507 0.43 -35.49 -17.73
CA ILE A 507 0.01 -34.09 -17.58
C ILE A 507 1.13 -33.27 -16.99
N LEU A 508 1.53 -32.20 -17.68
CA LEU A 508 2.47 -31.22 -17.16
C LEU A 508 1.72 -30.12 -16.40
N LYS A 509 2.25 -29.77 -15.26
CA LYS A 509 1.90 -28.55 -14.51
C LYS A 509 3.15 -27.68 -14.32
N GLU A 510 2.93 -26.46 -13.96
CA GLU A 510 4.01 -25.52 -13.67
C GLU A 510 4.50 -25.62 -12.24
N HIS A 511 5.80 -25.44 -12.04
CA HIS A 511 6.42 -25.31 -10.73
C HIS A 511 5.95 -24.00 -10.05
N TRP A 512 5.67 -24.02 -8.76
CA TRP A 512 5.05 -22.92 -7.99
C TRP A 512 3.59 -22.62 -8.32
N GLU A 513 2.98 -23.46 -9.14
CA GLU A 513 1.55 -23.45 -9.39
C GLU A 513 0.85 -24.52 -8.56
N GLU A 514 -0.38 -24.27 -8.15
CA GLU A 514 -1.16 -25.30 -7.46
C GLU A 514 -1.51 -26.44 -8.44
N GLY A 515 -1.59 -27.66 -7.91
CA GLY A 515 -2.06 -28.79 -8.72
C GLY A 515 -3.58 -28.77 -8.87
N LEU A 516 -4.06 -29.25 -10.01
CA LEU A 516 -5.49 -29.55 -10.17
C LEU A 516 -5.89 -30.73 -9.25
N PRO A 517 -7.08 -30.71 -8.63
CA PRO A 517 -7.52 -31.81 -7.77
C PRO A 517 -7.87 -33.07 -8.57
N ASP A 518 -7.98 -34.22 -7.90
CA ASP A 518 -8.50 -35.48 -8.43
C ASP A 518 -7.88 -35.93 -9.76
N LEU A 519 -6.55 -35.89 -9.86
CA LEU A 519 -5.79 -36.34 -11.02
C LEU A 519 -5.04 -37.67 -10.76
N ALA A 520 -5.51 -38.51 -9.81
CA ALA A 520 -4.83 -39.75 -9.44
C ALA A 520 -4.75 -40.78 -10.61
N ALA A 521 -5.61 -40.67 -11.63
CA ALA A 521 -5.59 -41.51 -12.82
C ALA A 521 -4.45 -41.15 -13.81
N PHE A 522 -3.73 -40.03 -13.60
CA PHE A 522 -2.76 -39.51 -14.54
C PHE A 522 -1.34 -39.45 -13.96
N ARG A 523 -0.35 -39.31 -14.81
CA ARG A 523 1.05 -39.06 -14.42
C ARG A 523 1.33 -37.55 -14.41
N ILE A 524 1.50 -37.00 -13.24
CA ILE A 524 1.76 -35.56 -13.10
C ILE A 524 3.26 -35.29 -13.08
N ARG A 525 3.73 -34.37 -13.92
CA ARG A 525 5.10 -33.87 -13.94
C ARG A 525 5.14 -32.36 -13.87
N GLU A 526 6.28 -31.79 -13.41
CA GLU A 526 6.42 -30.35 -13.21
C GLU A 526 7.45 -29.75 -14.15
N LEU A 527 7.11 -28.60 -14.74
CA LEU A 527 8.04 -27.78 -15.53
C LEU A 527 8.74 -26.74 -14.65
N PRO A 528 10.06 -26.66 -14.64
CA PRO A 528 10.83 -25.80 -13.74
C PRO A 528 10.95 -24.35 -14.26
N LEU A 529 9.84 -23.68 -14.59
CA LEU A 529 9.82 -22.43 -15.34
C LEU A 529 10.37 -21.23 -14.60
N TYR A 530 10.36 -21.22 -13.26
CA TYR A 530 10.99 -20.18 -12.46
C TYR A 530 12.49 -20.40 -12.18
N ASN A 531 13.04 -21.55 -12.54
CA ASN A 531 14.49 -21.76 -12.49
C ASN A 531 15.18 -20.87 -13.53
N ASP A 532 16.47 -20.62 -13.36
CA ASP A 532 17.25 -19.82 -14.31
C ASP A 532 17.29 -20.51 -15.70
N ASP A 533 17.17 -19.71 -16.74
CA ASP A 533 17.21 -20.19 -18.12
C ASP A 533 18.61 -20.64 -18.52
N GLY A 534 18.70 -21.72 -19.25
CA GLY A 534 19.94 -22.30 -19.76
C GLY A 534 19.70 -23.61 -20.50
N GLU A 535 20.75 -24.18 -21.07
CA GLU A 535 20.68 -25.42 -21.87
C GLU A 535 20.09 -26.60 -21.10
N ALA A 536 20.44 -26.74 -19.82
CA ALA A 536 19.90 -27.81 -18.98
C ALA A 536 18.38 -27.69 -18.82
N LYS A 537 17.87 -26.47 -18.63
CA LYS A 537 16.44 -26.23 -18.55
C LYS A 537 15.74 -26.45 -19.90
N LEU A 538 16.32 -25.98 -20.99
CA LEU A 538 15.81 -26.22 -22.34
C LEU A 538 15.71 -27.73 -22.65
N GLN A 539 16.71 -28.51 -22.23
CA GLN A 539 16.68 -29.96 -22.36
C GLN A 539 15.48 -30.56 -21.58
N ILE A 540 15.30 -30.17 -20.32
CA ILE A 540 14.18 -30.64 -19.49
C ILE A 540 12.85 -30.26 -20.12
N LEU A 541 12.70 -29.02 -20.57
CA LEU A 541 11.47 -28.56 -21.22
C LEU A 541 11.14 -29.37 -22.48
N ALA A 542 12.15 -29.63 -23.32
CA ALA A 542 11.95 -30.41 -24.54
C ALA A 542 11.61 -31.87 -24.27
N GLU A 543 12.31 -32.52 -23.33
CA GLU A 543 12.06 -33.91 -22.92
C GLU A 543 10.65 -34.07 -22.33
N GLU A 544 10.25 -33.19 -21.40
CA GLU A 544 8.94 -33.26 -20.75
C GLU A 544 7.81 -32.96 -21.74
N LEU A 545 7.96 -31.94 -22.61
CA LEU A 545 6.97 -31.58 -23.60
C LEU A 545 6.84 -32.66 -24.69
N ALA A 546 7.93 -33.33 -25.10
CA ALA A 546 7.85 -34.40 -26.08
C ALA A 546 7.12 -35.66 -25.52
N ALA A 547 7.22 -35.90 -24.22
CA ALA A 547 6.65 -37.04 -23.54
C ALA A 547 5.24 -36.82 -23.01
N ALA A 548 4.74 -35.60 -22.98
CA ALA A 548 3.47 -35.27 -22.36
C ALA A 548 2.31 -35.22 -23.32
N ASP A 549 1.14 -35.65 -22.84
CA ASP A 549 -0.12 -35.60 -23.57
C ASP A 549 -0.84 -34.25 -23.37
N TYR A 550 -0.68 -33.66 -22.16
CA TYR A 550 -1.36 -32.41 -21.82
C TYR A 550 -0.46 -31.47 -21.04
N VAL A 551 -0.67 -30.15 -21.21
CA VAL A 551 -0.16 -29.08 -20.36
C VAL A 551 -1.33 -28.35 -19.73
N THR A 552 -1.30 -28.15 -18.40
CA THR A 552 -2.38 -27.52 -17.66
C THR A 552 -1.91 -26.28 -16.92
N PHE A 553 -2.80 -25.29 -16.86
CA PHE A 553 -2.59 -24.06 -16.08
C PHE A 553 -3.72 -23.90 -15.07
N PHE A 554 -3.31 -23.66 -13.82
CA PHE A 554 -4.25 -23.38 -12.76
C PHE A 554 -4.60 -21.87 -12.70
N SER A 555 -3.62 -20.99 -12.97
CA SER A 555 -3.77 -19.54 -12.93
C SER A 555 -2.81 -18.83 -13.90
N ASN A 556 -2.89 -17.50 -13.93
CA ASN A 556 -1.97 -16.66 -14.69
C ASN A 556 -0.66 -16.33 -13.96
N ARG A 557 -0.34 -16.99 -12.86
CA ARG A 557 0.82 -16.67 -12.02
C ARG A 557 2.14 -16.65 -12.80
N LEU A 558 2.41 -17.68 -13.58
CA LEU A 558 3.65 -17.79 -14.32
C LEU A 558 3.55 -17.15 -15.71
N TYR A 559 2.54 -17.49 -16.53
CA TYR A 559 2.40 -16.90 -17.86
C TYR A 559 2.04 -15.40 -17.83
N GLY A 560 1.49 -14.91 -16.72
CA GLY A 560 1.28 -13.48 -16.44
C GLY A 560 2.53 -12.74 -15.95
N THR A 561 3.63 -13.45 -15.63
CA THR A 561 4.85 -12.90 -15.05
C THR A 561 6.07 -13.11 -15.93
N ILE A 562 6.41 -14.35 -16.26
CA ILE A 562 7.66 -14.72 -16.96
C ILE A 562 7.81 -14.02 -18.32
N PRO A 563 6.79 -13.96 -19.19
CA PRO A 563 6.92 -13.30 -20.50
C PRO A 563 7.19 -11.78 -20.43
N ARG A 564 7.01 -11.17 -19.27
CA ARG A 564 7.33 -9.77 -19.01
C ARG A 564 8.78 -9.56 -18.54
N LEU A 565 9.50 -10.65 -18.33
CA LEU A 565 10.88 -10.66 -17.86
C LEU A 565 11.77 -11.42 -18.84
N PRO A 566 11.76 -11.07 -20.15
CA PRO A 566 12.46 -11.83 -21.19
C PRO A 566 13.97 -11.79 -21.05
N GLU A 567 14.52 -10.79 -20.37
CA GLU A 567 15.96 -10.70 -20.09
C GLU A 567 16.40 -11.75 -19.06
N ARG A 568 15.56 -12.01 -18.08
CA ARG A 568 15.80 -13.05 -17.06
C ARG A 568 15.42 -14.44 -17.56
N TYR A 569 14.36 -14.52 -18.38
CA TYR A 569 13.75 -15.76 -18.85
C TYR A 569 13.57 -15.78 -20.37
N PRO A 570 14.64 -15.70 -21.17
CA PRO A 570 14.49 -15.67 -22.63
C PRO A 570 13.85 -16.96 -23.19
N LEU A 571 14.28 -18.13 -22.70
CA LEU A 571 13.75 -19.44 -23.15
C LEU A 571 12.33 -19.68 -22.63
N SER A 572 12.07 -19.40 -21.36
CA SER A 572 10.75 -19.60 -20.77
C SER A 572 9.73 -18.61 -21.32
N SER A 573 10.12 -17.38 -21.64
CA SER A 573 9.23 -16.41 -22.29
C SER A 573 8.82 -16.88 -23.67
N GLU A 574 9.78 -17.46 -24.43
CA GLU A 574 9.51 -18.02 -25.75
C GLU A 574 8.65 -19.29 -25.68
N TYR A 575 8.90 -20.15 -24.67
CA TYR A 575 8.02 -21.29 -24.39
C TYR A 575 6.55 -20.87 -24.30
N TYR A 576 6.22 -19.84 -23.49
CA TYR A 576 4.85 -19.37 -23.39
C TYR A 576 4.33 -18.78 -24.69
N ARG A 577 5.12 -18.00 -25.38
CA ARG A 577 4.70 -17.41 -26.66
C ARG A 577 4.39 -18.48 -27.71
N GLN A 578 5.24 -19.49 -27.82
CA GLN A 578 5.04 -20.60 -28.74
C GLN A 578 3.90 -21.54 -28.33
N LEU A 579 3.74 -21.82 -27.02
CA LEU A 579 2.64 -22.64 -26.53
C LEU A 579 1.29 -21.97 -26.81
N PHE A 580 1.14 -20.71 -26.49
CA PHE A 580 -0.12 -19.96 -26.65
C PHE A 580 -0.44 -19.62 -28.11
N SER A 581 0.54 -19.67 -29.02
CA SER A 581 0.35 -19.55 -30.49
C SER A 581 0.19 -20.89 -31.20
N GLY A 582 0.32 -22.03 -30.50
CA GLY A 582 0.30 -23.36 -31.12
C GLY A 582 1.62 -23.82 -31.75
N GLY A 583 2.68 -23.01 -31.68
CA GLY A 583 3.98 -23.30 -32.30
C GLY A 583 4.72 -24.52 -31.72
N LEU A 584 4.41 -24.90 -30.46
CA LEU A 584 4.94 -26.12 -29.82
C LEU A 584 4.15 -27.38 -30.19
N GLY A 585 3.16 -27.32 -31.09
CA GLY A 585 2.33 -28.46 -31.47
C GLY A 585 1.27 -28.82 -30.42
N TYR A 586 1.01 -27.91 -29.46
CA TYR A 586 -0.08 -28.04 -28.49
C TYR A 586 -1.23 -27.13 -28.86
N GLU A 587 -2.45 -27.64 -28.74
CA GLU A 587 -3.66 -26.88 -28.96
C GLU A 587 -4.47 -26.73 -27.67
N LEU A 588 -5.02 -25.55 -27.43
CA LEU A 588 -5.89 -25.29 -26.27
C LEU A 588 -7.24 -25.99 -26.53
N VAL A 589 -7.57 -26.99 -25.71
CA VAL A 589 -8.77 -27.83 -25.85
C VAL A 589 -9.84 -27.57 -24.80
N ASN A 590 -9.46 -26.98 -23.64
CA ASN A 590 -10.44 -26.58 -22.62
C ASN A 590 -10.07 -25.27 -21.94
N VAL A 591 -11.08 -24.46 -21.63
CA VAL A 591 -10.99 -23.19 -20.87
C VAL A 591 -12.12 -23.17 -19.85
N GLU A 592 -11.73 -23.11 -18.56
CA GLU A 592 -12.66 -22.93 -17.45
C GLU A 592 -12.52 -21.53 -16.86
N THR A 593 -13.61 -20.79 -16.80
CA THR A 593 -13.66 -19.44 -16.25
C THR A 593 -14.84 -19.29 -15.31
N SER A 594 -14.73 -18.38 -14.35
CA SER A 594 -15.81 -17.99 -13.44
C SER A 594 -15.78 -16.49 -13.24
N TYR A 595 -16.40 -15.75 -14.16
CA TYR A 595 -16.46 -14.29 -14.09
C TYR A 595 -17.63 -13.81 -13.22
N ALA A 596 -17.44 -12.71 -12.52
CA ALA A 596 -18.51 -12.04 -11.79
C ALA A 596 -19.65 -11.64 -12.75
N SER A 597 -20.84 -12.22 -12.62
CA SER A 597 -21.94 -12.02 -13.57
C SER A 597 -23.29 -11.91 -12.87
N LEU A 598 -24.15 -11.02 -13.37
CA LEU A 598 -25.52 -10.84 -12.88
C LEU A 598 -26.43 -10.31 -14.00
N ALA A 599 -27.59 -10.94 -14.17
CA ALA A 599 -28.63 -10.49 -15.10
C ALA A 599 -28.14 -10.27 -16.54
N GLY A 600 -27.24 -11.12 -17.04
CA GLY A 600 -26.69 -11.03 -18.39
C GLY A 600 -25.59 -9.97 -18.57
N VAL A 601 -25.10 -9.36 -17.49
CA VAL A 601 -23.93 -8.47 -17.47
C VAL A 601 -22.77 -9.21 -16.82
N THR A 602 -21.65 -9.32 -17.52
CA THR A 602 -20.43 -9.95 -17.03
C THR A 602 -19.34 -8.90 -16.83
N LEU A 603 -18.72 -8.91 -15.67
CA LEU A 603 -17.55 -8.10 -15.36
C LEU A 603 -16.32 -8.97 -15.57
N ARG A 604 -15.50 -8.62 -16.56
CA ARG A 604 -14.39 -9.46 -16.97
C ARG A 604 -13.06 -8.89 -16.53
N GLU A 605 -12.23 -9.76 -15.94
CA GLU A 605 -10.81 -9.54 -15.69
C GLU A 605 -10.03 -9.87 -16.97
N ASP A 606 -9.06 -9.03 -17.30
CA ASP A 606 -8.09 -9.34 -18.33
C ASP A 606 -6.86 -10.01 -17.70
N THR A 607 -6.73 -11.31 -17.92
CA THR A 607 -5.56 -12.08 -17.45
C THR A 607 -4.42 -12.12 -18.48
N PHE A 608 -4.67 -11.64 -19.71
CA PHE A 608 -3.70 -11.60 -20.82
C PHE A 608 -3.18 -10.19 -21.13
N GLY A 609 -3.77 -9.14 -20.61
CA GLY A 609 -3.46 -7.74 -20.98
C GLY A 609 -2.06 -7.24 -20.61
N ARG A 610 -1.32 -7.96 -19.76
CA ARG A 610 0.05 -7.60 -19.38
C ARG A 610 1.13 -8.52 -19.96
N PRO A 611 0.90 -9.82 -20.16
CA PRO A 611 1.98 -10.77 -20.32
C PRO A 611 2.66 -10.78 -21.70
N GLY A 612 2.10 -10.14 -22.71
CA GLY A 612 2.72 -10.17 -24.05
C GLY A 612 2.69 -11.54 -24.72
N VAL A 613 1.83 -12.46 -24.27
CA VAL A 613 1.54 -13.73 -24.94
C VAL A 613 0.30 -13.59 -25.82
N PRO A 614 0.23 -14.30 -26.95
CA PRO A 614 -0.97 -14.29 -27.80
C PRO A 614 -2.16 -14.89 -27.05
N VAL A 615 -3.34 -14.30 -27.21
CA VAL A 615 -4.58 -14.83 -26.62
C VAL A 615 -5.11 -15.94 -27.53
N PRO A 616 -5.23 -17.20 -27.06
CA PRO A 616 -5.75 -18.28 -27.85
C PRO A 616 -7.19 -18.04 -28.32
N GLU A 617 -7.54 -18.55 -29.52
CA GLU A 617 -8.87 -18.35 -30.10
C GLU A 617 -9.98 -18.93 -29.22
N LEU A 618 -9.74 -20.07 -28.57
CA LEU A 618 -10.71 -20.68 -27.66
C LEU A 618 -11.02 -19.77 -26.44
N VAL A 619 -10.04 -19.02 -25.91
CA VAL A 619 -10.27 -18.03 -24.85
C VAL A 619 -11.14 -16.88 -25.34
N LYS A 620 -10.94 -16.44 -26.59
CA LYS A 620 -11.78 -15.40 -27.20
C LYS A 620 -13.21 -15.92 -27.47
N ALA A 621 -13.33 -17.18 -27.92
CA ALA A 621 -14.60 -17.81 -28.19
C ALA A 621 -15.40 -18.16 -26.93
N ASN A 622 -14.73 -18.56 -25.86
CA ASN A 622 -15.35 -18.92 -24.56
C ASN A 622 -15.80 -17.68 -23.76
N ALA A 623 -16.01 -16.59 -24.42
CA ALA A 623 -16.46 -15.37 -23.77
C ALA A 623 -17.96 -15.45 -23.44
N PRO A 624 -18.37 -15.06 -22.21
CA PRO A 624 -19.78 -15.16 -21.79
C PRO A 624 -20.74 -14.43 -22.72
N SER A 625 -21.95 -14.96 -22.89
CA SER A 625 -23.00 -14.29 -23.63
C SER A 625 -23.57 -13.08 -22.87
N GLY A 626 -23.98 -12.01 -23.57
CA GLY A 626 -24.56 -10.82 -22.97
C GLY A 626 -23.66 -9.60 -23.00
N LEU A 627 -23.95 -8.60 -22.13
CA LEU A 627 -23.15 -7.36 -22.03
C LEU A 627 -21.89 -7.65 -21.25
N ARG A 628 -20.75 -7.33 -21.86
CA ARG A 628 -19.42 -7.49 -21.24
C ARG A 628 -18.85 -6.14 -20.88
N LEU A 629 -18.32 -6.03 -19.67
CA LEU A 629 -17.60 -4.88 -19.18
C LEU A 629 -16.17 -5.31 -18.84
N ASP A 630 -15.24 -5.04 -19.74
CA ASP A 630 -13.82 -5.32 -19.51
C ASP A 630 -13.25 -4.23 -18.59
N LEU A 631 -12.88 -4.60 -17.37
CA LEU A 631 -12.37 -3.68 -16.37
C LEU A 631 -10.83 -3.60 -16.37
N GLY A 632 -10.20 -4.33 -17.26
CA GLY A 632 -8.76 -4.40 -17.42
C GLY A 632 -8.10 -5.43 -16.51
N PHE A 633 -6.79 -5.29 -16.30
CA PHE A 633 -5.98 -6.24 -15.55
C PHE A 633 -6.33 -6.28 -14.07
N ALA A 634 -6.67 -7.47 -13.56
CA ALA A 634 -6.77 -7.77 -12.14
C ALA A 634 -5.45 -8.33 -11.62
N ASP A 635 -5.12 -7.99 -10.36
CA ASP A 635 -4.00 -8.61 -9.64
C ASP A 635 -4.21 -10.13 -9.55
N GLU A 636 -3.17 -10.91 -9.74
CA GLU A 636 -3.27 -12.38 -9.66
C GLU A 636 -3.86 -12.82 -8.31
N SER A 637 -3.48 -12.16 -7.22
CA SER A 637 -4.01 -12.46 -5.89
C SER A 637 -5.52 -12.19 -5.72
N PHE A 638 -6.14 -11.48 -6.67
CA PHE A 638 -7.59 -11.29 -6.69
C PHE A 638 -8.32 -12.48 -7.34
N THR A 639 -7.71 -13.14 -8.32
CA THR A 639 -8.37 -14.20 -9.10
C THR A 639 -7.96 -15.62 -8.68
N VAL A 640 -6.68 -15.80 -8.30
CA VAL A 640 -6.06 -17.13 -8.17
C VAL A 640 -6.70 -18.04 -7.11
N TYR A 641 -7.31 -17.46 -6.08
CA TYR A 641 -7.78 -18.25 -4.94
C TYR A 641 -9.22 -18.70 -5.04
N ASP A 642 -10.06 -18.01 -5.79
CA ASP A 642 -11.49 -18.30 -5.85
C ASP A 642 -12.03 -18.50 -7.27
N HIS A 643 -11.41 -17.91 -8.31
CA HIS A 643 -11.88 -18.01 -9.70
C HIS A 643 -10.73 -17.90 -10.73
N PRO A 644 -9.64 -18.68 -10.57
CA PRO A 644 -8.57 -18.67 -11.57
C PRO A 644 -9.08 -19.19 -12.92
N MET A 645 -8.42 -18.79 -14.01
CA MET A 645 -8.70 -19.35 -15.33
C MET A 645 -7.92 -20.66 -15.49
N GLY A 646 -8.64 -21.78 -15.60
CA GLY A 646 -8.08 -23.09 -15.92
C GLY A 646 -7.92 -23.26 -17.42
N LEU A 647 -6.74 -23.69 -17.89
CA LEU A 647 -6.45 -23.94 -19.28
C LEU A 647 -5.88 -25.35 -19.44
N VAL A 648 -6.31 -26.08 -20.49
CA VAL A 648 -5.78 -27.39 -20.87
C VAL A 648 -5.37 -27.37 -22.32
N PHE A 649 -4.07 -27.62 -22.56
CA PHE A 649 -3.50 -27.78 -23.90
C PHE A 649 -3.24 -29.27 -24.15
N ALA A 650 -3.68 -29.79 -25.29
CA ALA A 650 -3.42 -31.16 -25.74
C ALA A 650 -2.26 -31.16 -26.74
N ASN A 651 -1.36 -32.13 -26.64
CA ASN A 651 -0.29 -32.37 -27.63
C ASN A 651 -0.85 -33.01 -28.87
N VAL A 652 -1.02 -32.26 -29.93
CA VAL A 652 -1.61 -32.75 -31.19
C VAL A 652 -0.58 -33.07 -32.26
N ALA A 653 0.58 -32.42 -32.20
CA ALA A 653 1.62 -32.57 -33.23
C ALA A 653 2.74 -33.56 -32.85
N HIS A 654 2.90 -33.87 -31.56
CA HIS A 654 3.93 -34.77 -31.02
C HIS A 654 5.34 -34.46 -31.58
N LEU A 655 5.75 -33.17 -31.48
CA LEU A 655 7.07 -32.76 -31.95
C LEU A 655 8.18 -33.49 -31.18
N SER A 656 9.28 -33.80 -31.90
CA SER A 656 10.47 -34.38 -31.27
C SER A 656 11.16 -33.38 -30.32
N GLU A 657 11.96 -33.90 -29.39
CA GLU A 657 12.77 -33.06 -28.47
C GLU A 657 13.61 -32.01 -29.23
N ASP A 658 14.27 -32.41 -30.32
CA ASP A 658 15.08 -31.48 -31.10
C ASP A 658 14.22 -30.42 -31.82
N GLY A 659 13.06 -30.84 -32.35
CA GLY A 659 12.09 -29.90 -32.92
C GLY A 659 11.59 -28.87 -31.93
N LEU A 660 11.31 -29.25 -30.66
CA LEU A 660 10.90 -28.36 -29.59
C LEU A 660 12.01 -27.40 -29.19
N LYS A 661 13.27 -27.89 -29.12
CA LYS A 661 14.43 -27.04 -28.83
C LYS A 661 14.63 -26.00 -29.94
N ASP A 662 14.52 -26.41 -31.21
CA ASP A 662 14.69 -25.52 -32.34
C ASP A 662 13.62 -24.42 -32.39
N VAL A 663 12.35 -24.74 -32.08
CA VAL A 663 11.27 -23.76 -31.98
C VAL A 663 11.53 -22.75 -30.87
N ILE A 664 11.89 -23.20 -29.66
CA ILE A 664 12.16 -22.31 -28.52
C ILE A 664 13.41 -21.47 -28.77
N ARG A 665 14.50 -22.04 -29.32
CA ARG A 665 15.74 -21.29 -29.63
C ARG A 665 15.55 -20.33 -30.80
N GLY A 666 14.85 -20.75 -31.84
CA GLY A 666 14.57 -19.91 -33.01
C GLY A 666 13.81 -18.65 -32.65
N GLY A 667 12.85 -18.76 -31.78
CA GLY A 667 12.10 -17.62 -31.25
C GLY A 667 12.93 -16.68 -30.36
N THR A 668 13.86 -17.21 -29.57
CA THR A 668 14.73 -16.36 -28.73
C THR A 668 15.69 -15.51 -29.55
N SER A 669 16.25 -16.03 -30.65
CA SER A 669 17.11 -15.25 -31.54
C SER A 669 16.34 -14.17 -32.30
N ALA A 670 15.12 -14.44 -32.74
CA ALA A 670 14.24 -13.45 -33.34
C ALA A 670 13.73 -12.42 -32.31
N GLY A 671 13.44 -12.87 -31.09
CA GLY A 671 13.04 -12.00 -29.99
C GLY A 671 14.15 -11.05 -29.54
N ALA A 672 15.39 -11.54 -29.43
CA ALA A 672 16.55 -10.71 -29.11
C ALA A 672 16.82 -9.66 -30.20
N ALA A 673 16.65 -10.03 -31.47
CA ALA A 673 16.75 -9.10 -32.59
C ALA A 673 15.61 -8.04 -32.57
N ALA A 674 14.39 -8.44 -32.20
CA ALA A 674 13.24 -7.55 -32.08
C ALA A 674 13.36 -6.60 -30.89
N LEU A 675 13.87 -7.09 -29.75
CA LEU A 675 14.17 -6.26 -28.56
C LEU A 675 15.28 -5.24 -28.84
N SER A 676 16.31 -5.66 -29.56
CA SER A 676 17.38 -4.74 -30.04
C SER A 676 16.85 -3.70 -31.02
N ALA A 677 15.81 -4.04 -31.79
CA ALA A 677 15.17 -3.14 -32.74
C ALA A 677 14.08 -2.26 -32.12
N SER A 678 13.43 -2.70 -31.02
CA SER A 678 12.33 -1.97 -30.39
C SER A 678 12.78 -0.91 -29.40
N GLY A 679 14.10 -0.79 -29.09
CA GLY A 679 14.61 0.24 -28.18
C GLY A 679 13.96 0.24 -26.78
N GLY A 680 13.46 -0.90 -26.34
CA GLY A 680 12.86 -1.03 -25.02
C GLY A 680 13.91 -0.78 -23.93
N ASP A 681 13.51 0.06 -22.98
CA ASP A 681 14.32 0.46 -21.83
C ASP A 681 14.82 -0.77 -21.07
N ILE A 682 16.09 -1.08 -21.19
CA ILE A 682 16.70 -2.30 -20.66
C ILE A 682 17.37 -1.95 -19.33
N GLY A 683 16.57 -1.75 -18.30
CA GLY A 683 17.05 -1.60 -16.93
C GLY A 683 17.91 -0.36 -16.69
N LEU A 684 19.17 -0.55 -16.25
CA LEU A 684 20.12 0.55 -15.98
C LEU A 684 20.91 1.01 -17.23
N MET A 685 20.71 0.38 -18.39
CA MET A 685 21.39 0.77 -19.62
C MET A 685 20.68 1.96 -20.27
N LEU A 686 21.49 2.90 -20.76
CA LEU A 686 21.03 4.04 -21.56
C LEU A 686 20.51 3.55 -22.92
N SER A 687 19.35 4.03 -23.32
CA SER A 687 18.89 3.88 -24.70
C SER A 687 19.81 4.64 -25.68
N PRO A 688 19.82 4.34 -26.98
CA PRO A 688 20.56 5.13 -27.96
C PRO A 688 20.16 6.62 -27.97
N GLU A 689 18.89 6.92 -27.70
CA GLU A 689 18.36 8.28 -27.58
C GLU A 689 18.92 8.97 -26.33
N ASP A 690 18.88 8.29 -25.17
CA ASP A 690 19.47 8.83 -23.94
C ASP A 690 20.99 9.04 -24.05
N VAL A 691 21.73 8.16 -24.76
CA VAL A 691 23.16 8.36 -25.07
C VAL A 691 23.36 9.62 -25.89
N ALA A 692 22.52 9.85 -26.89
CA ALA A 692 22.60 11.07 -27.73
C ALA A 692 22.30 12.31 -26.89
N ASP A 693 21.26 12.27 -26.06
CA ASP A 693 20.89 13.36 -25.15
C ASP A 693 21.98 13.66 -24.12
N GLN A 694 22.61 12.63 -23.56
CA GLN A 694 23.72 12.80 -22.61
C GLN A 694 24.96 13.39 -23.31
N ARG A 695 25.23 13.03 -24.56
CA ARG A 695 26.30 13.63 -25.36
C ARG A 695 26.03 15.11 -25.69
N ALA A 696 24.77 15.48 -25.83
CA ALA A 696 24.37 16.87 -26.06
C ALA A 696 24.55 17.77 -24.83
N GLY A 697 24.85 17.21 -23.65
CA GLY A 697 25.08 17.95 -22.39
C GLY A 697 26.28 18.91 -22.38
N GLY A 698 27.07 18.92 -23.46
CA GLY A 698 28.18 19.84 -23.63
C GLY A 698 29.48 19.42 -22.96
N THR A 699 30.51 20.22 -23.21
CA THR A 699 31.83 20.08 -22.61
C THR A 699 31.99 20.97 -21.38
N TRP A 700 33.04 20.78 -20.61
CA TRP A 700 33.34 21.61 -19.43
C TRP A 700 33.42 23.09 -19.73
N SER A 701 33.98 23.48 -20.87
CA SER A 701 34.09 24.88 -21.31
C SER A 701 32.71 25.51 -21.62
N GLU A 702 31.69 24.72 -21.90
CA GLU A 702 30.33 25.17 -22.12
C GLU A 702 29.54 25.24 -20.81
N ILE A 703 29.89 24.42 -19.82
CA ILE A 703 29.23 24.37 -18.51
C ILE A 703 29.81 25.40 -17.54
N VAL A 704 31.16 25.50 -17.52
CA VAL A 704 31.91 26.36 -16.59
C VAL A 704 32.82 27.29 -17.38
N SER A 705 32.63 28.59 -17.26
CA SER A 705 33.54 29.58 -17.83
C SER A 705 34.72 29.83 -16.89
N PRO A 706 35.97 29.50 -17.28
CA PRO A 706 37.14 29.75 -16.45
C PRO A 706 37.35 31.24 -16.12
N ASP A 707 36.96 32.11 -17.03
CA ASP A 707 37.09 33.58 -16.88
C ASP A 707 35.89 34.24 -16.30
N GLY A 708 34.83 33.45 -16.02
CA GLY A 708 33.59 33.93 -15.42
C GLY A 708 33.76 34.45 -14.00
N TRP A 709 32.90 35.37 -13.59
CA TRP A 709 32.94 35.95 -12.24
C TRP A 709 32.86 34.84 -11.15
N GLY A 710 32.06 33.81 -11.37
CA GLY A 710 31.93 32.67 -10.47
C GLY A 710 33.21 31.88 -10.27
N SER A 711 33.97 31.67 -11.33
CA SER A 711 35.27 31.00 -11.28
C SER A 711 36.36 31.87 -10.67
N ARG A 712 36.28 33.19 -10.91
CA ARG A 712 37.25 34.15 -10.40
C ARG A 712 37.12 34.43 -8.89
N TYR A 713 35.87 34.39 -8.38
CA TYR A 713 35.56 34.69 -6.98
C TYR A 713 34.64 33.59 -6.36
N PRO A 714 35.07 32.33 -6.31
CA PRO A 714 34.19 31.21 -6.01
C PRO A 714 33.58 31.30 -4.61
N VAL A 715 34.34 31.69 -3.59
CA VAL A 715 33.84 31.79 -2.21
C VAL A 715 32.71 32.84 -2.10
N LEU A 716 32.88 33.99 -2.76
CA LEU A 716 31.90 35.05 -2.75
C LEU A 716 30.65 34.67 -3.56
N SER A 717 30.83 34.04 -4.71
CA SER A 717 29.73 33.57 -5.56
C SER A 717 28.81 32.59 -4.85
N TRP A 718 29.42 31.59 -4.21
CA TRP A 718 28.68 30.59 -3.43
C TRP A 718 27.94 31.23 -2.24
N LEU A 719 28.62 32.12 -1.51
CA LEU A 719 27.99 32.81 -0.39
C LEU A 719 26.76 33.62 -0.85
N LEU A 720 26.92 34.43 -1.92
CA LEU A 720 25.83 35.26 -2.44
C LEU A 720 24.67 34.41 -3.01
N LEU A 721 25.00 33.29 -3.65
CA LEU A 721 23.96 32.40 -4.22
C LEU A 721 23.15 31.72 -3.11
N ILE A 722 23.82 31.17 -2.09
CA ILE A 722 23.14 30.55 -0.93
C ILE A 722 22.28 31.58 -0.19
N GLU A 723 22.79 32.79 0.04
CA GLU A 723 22.02 33.89 0.64
C GLU A 723 20.83 34.29 -0.24
N GLY A 724 21.03 34.41 -1.54
CA GLY A 724 19.96 34.74 -2.50
C GLY A 724 18.83 33.70 -2.48
N ILE A 725 19.18 32.43 -2.53
CA ILE A 725 18.21 31.30 -2.43
C ILE A 725 17.51 31.35 -1.07
N GLY A 726 18.26 31.58 0.02
CA GLY A 726 17.72 31.72 1.38
C GLY A 726 16.70 32.87 1.47
N LEU A 727 17.00 34.03 0.90
CA LEU A 727 16.11 35.18 0.83
C LEU A 727 14.84 34.90 0.02
N LEU A 728 14.96 34.18 -1.11
CA LEU A 728 13.81 33.74 -1.89
C LEU A 728 12.89 32.83 -1.07
N ALA A 729 13.44 31.90 -0.31
CA ALA A 729 12.68 30.98 0.52
C ALA A 729 12.16 31.55 1.84
N LEU A 730 12.76 32.65 2.31
CA LEU A 730 12.53 33.19 3.67
C LEU A 730 11.05 33.47 3.97
N PRO A 731 10.25 34.16 3.14
CA PRO A 731 8.85 34.41 3.45
C PRO A 731 8.05 33.12 3.65
N LEU A 732 8.32 32.11 2.83
CA LEU A 732 7.68 30.81 2.92
C LEU A 732 8.07 30.11 4.22
N THR A 733 9.36 30.09 4.54
CA THR A 733 9.90 29.47 5.75
C THR A 733 9.35 30.11 7.02
N LEU A 734 9.34 31.44 7.11
CA LEU A 734 8.79 32.17 8.27
C LEU A 734 7.30 31.91 8.52
N VAL A 735 6.57 31.47 7.50
CA VAL A 735 5.15 31.11 7.61
C VAL A 735 5.00 29.63 7.92
N LEU A 736 5.78 28.75 7.30
CA LEU A 736 5.73 27.30 7.52
C LEU A 736 6.23 26.92 8.90
N LEU A 737 7.35 27.50 9.33
CA LEU A 737 8.00 27.19 10.61
C LEU A 737 7.63 28.18 11.73
N ARG A 738 6.44 28.75 11.64
CA ARG A 738 5.92 29.69 12.66
C ARG A 738 5.99 29.21 14.11
N PRO A 739 5.91 27.90 14.44
CA PRO A 739 6.04 27.41 15.80
C PRO A 739 7.46 27.58 16.39
N LEU A 740 8.50 27.70 15.57
CA LEU A 740 9.86 27.96 16.04
C LEU A 740 10.04 29.40 16.52
N ALA A 741 10.91 29.61 17.53
CA ALA A 741 11.16 30.92 18.12
C ALA A 741 11.66 31.92 17.06
N ASP A 742 12.57 31.49 16.16
CA ASP A 742 13.08 32.26 15.03
C ASP A 742 12.25 32.11 13.76
N ARG A 743 11.12 31.38 13.84
CA ARG A 743 10.27 30.97 12.71
C ARG A 743 11.05 30.29 11.60
N GLY A 744 12.12 29.60 11.93
CA GLY A 744 12.95 28.86 11.00
C GLY A 744 13.82 29.75 10.11
N TYR A 745 14.20 30.91 10.56
CA TYR A 745 15.02 31.84 9.78
C TYR A 745 16.29 31.18 9.23
N LEU A 746 17.04 30.48 10.08
CA LEU A 746 18.26 29.76 9.70
C LEU A 746 18.02 28.61 8.70
N PHE A 747 16.86 28.00 8.75
CA PHE A 747 16.49 26.92 7.81
C PHE A 747 16.15 27.43 6.40
N SER A 748 15.96 28.74 6.20
CA SER A 748 15.54 29.29 4.90
C SER A 748 16.53 28.95 3.79
N LYS A 749 17.84 28.98 4.08
CA LYS A 749 18.91 28.64 3.14
C LYS A 749 18.84 27.18 2.71
N GLY A 750 18.75 26.25 3.67
CA GLY A 750 18.63 24.81 3.39
C GLY A 750 17.33 24.45 2.70
N ILE A 751 16.21 24.99 3.17
CA ILE A 751 14.87 24.76 2.54
C ILE A 751 14.86 25.33 1.13
N GLY A 752 15.44 26.49 0.93
CA GLY A 752 15.53 27.11 -0.40
C GLY A 752 16.34 26.26 -1.37
N LEU A 753 17.54 25.79 -0.94
CA LEU A 753 18.39 24.94 -1.74
C LEU A 753 17.69 23.60 -2.09
N LEU A 754 17.05 22.97 -1.11
CA LEU A 754 16.30 21.73 -1.34
C LEU A 754 15.13 21.96 -2.31
N ALA A 755 14.40 23.08 -2.18
CA ALA A 755 13.27 23.38 -3.05
C ALA A 755 13.72 23.64 -4.50
N VAL A 756 14.80 24.40 -4.69
CA VAL A 756 15.36 24.67 -6.02
C VAL A 756 15.93 23.40 -6.62
N GLY A 757 16.72 22.62 -5.86
CA GLY A 757 17.27 21.35 -6.31
C GLY A 757 16.18 20.34 -6.68
N LEU A 758 15.16 20.17 -5.84
CA LEU A 758 14.05 19.26 -6.15
C LEU A 758 13.29 19.69 -7.41
N GLY A 759 13.04 20.99 -7.58
CA GLY A 759 12.37 21.50 -8.76
C GLY A 759 13.18 21.25 -10.03
N ALA A 760 14.47 21.55 -10.02
CA ALA A 760 15.36 21.33 -11.16
C ALA A 760 15.49 19.81 -11.47
N TRP A 761 15.58 18.97 -10.44
CA TRP A 761 15.63 17.52 -10.58
C TRP A 761 14.35 16.96 -11.20
N LEU A 762 13.18 17.43 -10.75
CA LEU A 762 11.89 17.02 -11.32
C LEU A 762 11.75 17.43 -12.79
N LEU A 763 12.14 18.65 -13.14
CA LEU A 763 12.08 19.12 -14.53
C LEU A 763 12.95 18.26 -15.45
N ALA A 764 14.15 17.90 -14.97
CA ALA A 764 15.07 17.05 -15.72
C ALA A 764 14.62 15.58 -15.77
N SER A 765 14.11 15.02 -14.66
CA SER A 765 13.65 13.61 -14.60
C SER A 765 12.37 13.36 -15.38
N LEU A 766 11.53 14.40 -15.55
CA LEU A 766 10.30 14.33 -16.35
C LEU A 766 10.54 14.71 -17.82
N HIS A 767 11.78 14.99 -18.23
CA HIS A 767 12.17 15.45 -19.56
C HIS A 767 11.43 16.72 -20.00
N TRP A 768 10.96 17.54 -19.02
CA TRP A 768 10.30 18.81 -19.33
C TRP A 768 11.32 19.92 -19.68
N MET A 769 12.47 19.88 -19.03
CA MET A 769 13.60 20.78 -19.29
C MET A 769 14.92 20.05 -18.98
N ALA A 770 15.92 20.25 -19.83
CA ALA A 770 17.27 19.78 -19.56
C ALA A 770 17.83 20.38 -18.25
N PHE A 771 18.70 19.63 -17.55
CA PHE A 771 19.41 20.15 -16.38
C PHE A 771 20.44 21.19 -16.81
N SER A 772 20.02 22.41 -16.83
CA SER A 772 20.77 23.58 -17.30
C SER A 772 20.63 24.74 -16.34
N ARG A 773 21.34 25.84 -16.62
CA ARG A 773 21.19 27.11 -15.90
C ARG A 773 19.76 27.62 -15.93
N GLU A 774 19.11 27.51 -17.08
CA GLU A 774 17.74 27.96 -17.30
C GLU A 774 16.76 27.20 -16.42
N SER A 775 16.87 25.88 -16.33
CA SER A 775 15.99 25.07 -15.47
C SER A 775 16.13 25.41 -13.99
N VAL A 776 17.35 25.68 -13.52
CA VAL A 776 17.59 26.14 -12.14
C VAL A 776 17.02 27.54 -11.91
N LEU A 777 17.22 28.48 -12.83
CA LEU A 777 16.66 29.83 -12.74
C LEU A 777 15.12 29.82 -12.78
N VAL A 778 14.50 28.94 -13.56
CA VAL A 778 13.04 28.75 -13.56
C VAL A 778 12.54 28.30 -12.19
N THR A 779 13.21 27.31 -11.57
CA THR A 779 12.82 26.85 -10.23
C THR A 779 13.04 27.92 -9.16
N MET A 780 14.11 28.70 -9.24
CA MET A 780 14.32 29.85 -8.36
C MET A 780 13.22 30.92 -8.56
N ALA A 781 12.83 31.20 -9.78
CA ALA A 781 11.75 32.13 -10.08
C ALA A 781 10.40 31.64 -9.53
N VAL A 782 10.09 30.34 -9.70
CA VAL A 782 8.88 29.72 -9.14
C VAL A 782 8.88 29.85 -7.61
N LEU A 783 9.99 29.50 -6.96
CA LEU A 783 10.14 29.67 -5.49
C LEU A 783 9.91 31.12 -5.08
N GLY A 784 10.49 32.07 -5.83
CA GLY A 784 10.31 33.52 -5.59
C GLY A 784 8.85 33.94 -5.74
N ILE A 785 8.17 33.54 -6.79
CA ILE A 785 6.74 33.85 -7.03
C ILE A 785 5.88 33.29 -5.89
N VAL A 786 6.09 32.03 -5.50
CA VAL A 786 5.35 31.39 -4.39
C VAL A 786 5.62 32.16 -3.07
N SER A 787 6.87 32.47 -2.81
CA SER A 787 7.26 33.20 -1.60
C SER A 787 6.66 34.61 -1.56
N VAL A 788 6.68 35.34 -2.67
CA VAL A 788 6.04 36.66 -2.79
C VAL A 788 4.53 36.55 -2.59
N GLY A 789 3.87 35.54 -3.22
CA GLY A 789 2.45 35.27 -3.02
C GLY A 789 2.08 35.03 -1.55
N VAL A 790 2.96 34.36 -0.81
CA VAL A 790 2.80 34.11 0.63
C VAL A 790 3.10 35.38 1.46
N ALA A 791 4.09 36.15 1.06
CA ALA A 791 4.55 37.38 1.76
C ALA A 791 3.58 38.54 1.65
N LEU A 792 3.04 38.80 0.45
CA LEU A 792 2.22 39.99 0.17
C LEU A 792 1.07 40.18 1.17
N PRO A 793 0.19 39.19 1.43
CA PRO A 793 -0.89 39.35 2.39
C PRO A 793 -0.42 39.48 3.84
N ARG A 794 0.84 39.16 4.14
CA ARG A 794 1.42 39.08 5.49
C ARG A 794 2.58 40.05 5.70
N ARG A 795 2.86 40.91 4.73
CA ARG A 795 4.05 41.78 4.72
C ARG A 795 4.26 42.59 6.00
N LYS A 796 3.17 43.14 6.57
CA LYS A 796 3.27 43.90 7.83
C LYS A 796 3.67 43.04 9.01
N ALA A 797 3.11 41.83 9.12
CA ALA A 797 3.43 40.89 10.20
C ALA A 797 4.84 40.30 10.07
N LEU A 798 5.28 39.98 8.83
CA LEU A 798 6.64 39.52 8.56
C LEU A 798 7.68 40.60 8.86
N ALA A 799 7.44 41.85 8.39
CA ALA A 799 8.32 42.98 8.66
C ALA A 799 8.42 43.31 10.17
N LEU A 800 7.30 43.26 10.89
CA LEU A 800 7.29 43.43 12.33
C LEU A 800 8.07 42.34 13.04
N PHE A 801 7.91 41.08 12.63
CA PHE A 801 8.66 39.95 13.18
C PHE A 801 10.17 40.13 12.97
N LEU A 802 10.62 40.39 11.75
CA LEU A 802 12.06 40.61 11.48
C LEU A 802 12.62 41.78 12.26
N ARG A 803 11.88 42.91 12.38
CA ARG A 803 12.30 44.08 13.18
C ARG A 803 12.37 43.74 14.67
N SER A 804 11.44 42.98 15.21
CA SER A 804 11.43 42.63 16.64
C SER A 804 12.48 41.56 16.99
N HIS A 805 12.92 40.74 16.02
CA HIS A 805 13.89 39.65 16.23
C HIS A 805 15.24 39.90 15.53
N TRP A 806 15.54 41.12 15.12
CA TRP A 806 16.73 41.45 14.34
C TRP A 806 18.03 40.96 14.97
N ARG A 807 18.12 40.95 16.32
CA ARG A 807 19.31 40.44 17.02
C ARG A 807 19.48 38.92 16.80
N ALA A 808 18.42 38.17 16.86
CA ALA A 808 18.44 36.71 16.59
C ALA A 808 18.79 36.43 15.13
N VAL A 809 18.25 37.23 14.20
CA VAL A 809 18.59 37.18 12.78
C VAL A 809 20.08 37.47 12.59
N LEU A 810 20.59 38.55 13.17
CA LEU A 810 22.02 38.94 13.06
C LEU A 810 22.93 37.82 13.64
N VAL A 811 22.62 37.30 14.80
CA VAL A 811 23.38 36.19 15.41
C VAL A 811 23.37 34.97 14.52
N GLY A 812 22.20 34.64 13.92
CA GLY A 812 22.08 33.56 12.97
C GLY A 812 22.98 33.75 11.74
N GLU A 813 22.98 34.94 11.13
CA GLU A 813 23.82 35.24 9.97
C GLU A 813 25.31 35.21 10.31
N VAL A 814 25.70 35.76 11.46
CA VAL A 814 27.09 35.69 11.89
C VAL A 814 27.53 34.24 12.13
N LEU A 815 26.70 33.40 12.76
CA LEU A 815 27.00 31.99 12.96
C LEU A 815 27.12 31.24 11.63
N PHE A 816 26.22 31.50 10.69
CA PHE A 816 26.29 30.92 9.34
C PHE A 816 27.57 31.33 8.62
N LEU A 817 27.87 32.62 8.61
CA LEU A 817 29.09 33.16 7.97
C LEU A 817 30.37 32.58 8.58
N VAL A 818 30.46 32.53 9.92
CA VAL A 818 31.60 31.95 10.63
C VAL A 818 31.74 30.46 10.30
N ALA A 819 30.68 29.69 10.30
CA ALA A 819 30.72 28.28 9.94
C ALA A 819 31.14 28.11 8.48
N PHE A 820 30.54 28.87 7.55
CA PHE A 820 30.92 28.84 6.15
C PHE A 820 32.41 29.11 5.92
N LEU A 821 32.91 30.21 6.49
CA LEU A 821 34.32 30.59 6.35
C LEU A 821 35.27 29.60 7.06
N ALA A 822 34.85 29.01 8.18
CA ALA A 822 35.62 27.97 8.86
C ALA A 822 35.78 26.73 7.98
N PHE A 823 34.70 26.27 7.34
CA PHE A 823 34.77 25.15 6.40
C PHE A 823 35.59 25.48 5.14
N VAL A 824 35.51 26.72 4.62
CA VAL A 824 36.37 27.19 3.54
C VAL A 824 37.84 27.13 3.97
N ALA A 825 38.18 27.62 5.19
CA ALA A 825 39.52 27.54 5.71
C ALA A 825 40.04 26.12 5.88
N VAL A 826 39.20 25.20 6.39
CA VAL A 826 39.52 23.76 6.47
C VAL A 826 39.80 23.20 5.06
N ARG A 827 38.98 23.57 4.08
CA ARG A 827 39.16 23.12 2.70
C ARG A 827 40.43 23.70 2.06
N MET A 828 40.74 24.96 2.33
CA MET A 828 41.99 25.57 1.89
C MET A 828 43.23 24.93 2.53
N ALA A 829 43.13 24.51 3.80
CA ALA A 829 44.22 23.81 4.50
C ALA A 829 44.39 22.36 4.00
N ASN A 830 43.37 21.75 3.41
CA ASN A 830 43.42 20.42 2.82
C ASN A 830 42.74 20.39 1.46
N PRO A 831 43.36 20.93 0.41
CA PRO A 831 42.78 21.00 -0.92
C PRO A 831 42.82 19.68 -1.71
N ASP A 832 43.50 18.63 -1.16
CA ASP A 832 43.68 17.37 -1.81
C ASP A 832 42.39 16.67 -2.16
N LEU A 833 42.21 16.26 -3.43
CA LEU A 833 41.08 15.50 -3.94
C LEU A 833 41.41 14.03 -4.12
N TRP A 834 42.71 13.68 -4.08
CA TRP A 834 43.17 12.33 -4.28
C TRP A 834 44.33 11.99 -3.33
N HIS A 835 44.18 10.92 -2.60
CA HIS A 835 45.23 10.35 -1.79
C HIS A 835 45.15 8.83 -1.88
N PRO A 836 46.25 8.14 -2.29
CA PRO A 836 46.26 6.70 -2.56
C PRO A 836 45.82 5.84 -1.37
N HIS A 837 46.10 6.31 -0.14
CA HIS A 837 45.81 5.55 1.08
C HIS A 837 44.77 6.21 1.99
N LEU A 838 44.56 7.54 1.91
CA LEU A 838 43.72 8.32 2.81
C LEU A 838 42.64 9.11 2.06
N GLY A 839 42.53 8.95 0.75
CA GLY A 839 41.60 9.69 -0.11
C GLY A 839 40.12 9.38 0.15
N GLY A 840 39.83 8.20 0.62
CA GLY A 840 38.45 7.76 0.84
C GLY A 840 37.63 7.81 -0.46
N GLU A 841 36.37 8.25 -0.36
CA GLU A 841 35.41 8.35 -1.47
C GLU A 841 35.55 9.61 -2.34
N LYS A 842 36.51 10.50 -2.05
CA LYS A 842 36.69 11.79 -2.76
C LYS A 842 36.76 11.66 -4.30
N PRO A 843 37.49 10.68 -4.89
CA PRO A 843 37.49 10.50 -6.33
C PRO A 843 36.16 10.09 -6.91
N MET A 844 35.41 9.25 -6.21
CA MET A 844 34.06 8.82 -6.57
C MET A 844 33.07 9.99 -6.51
N ASP A 845 33.10 10.75 -5.41
CA ASP A 845 32.23 11.92 -5.25
C ASP A 845 32.46 12.96 -6.36
N LEU A 846 33.73 13.19 -6.74
CA LEU A 846 34.07 14.10 -7.83
C LEU A 846 33.61 13.54 -9.19
N ALA A 847 33.77 12.25 -9.43
CA ALA A 847 33.29 11.60 -10.66
C ALA A 847 31.76 11.69 -10.78
N TYR A 848 31.05 11.44 -9.71
CA TYR A 848 29.58 11.57 -9.69
C TYR A 848 29.12 13.02 -9.84
N LEU A 849 29.79 13.98 -9.20
CA LEU A 849 29.49 15.41 -9.41
C LEU A 849 29.68 15.79 -10.88
N ASN A 850 30.76 15.30 -11.50
CA ASN A 850 31.04 15.53 -12.92
C ASN A 850 29.99 14.89 -13.82
N ALA A 851 29.57 13.66 -13.54
CA ALA A 851 28.53 12.96 -14.29
C ALA A 851 27.20 13.70 -14.18
N VAL A 852 26.81 14.14 -12.99
CA VAL A 852 25.59 14.94 -12.76
C VAL A 852 25.66 16.27 -13.55
N LEU A 853 26.77 16.98 -13.49
CA LEU A 853 26.95 18.24 -14.23
C LEU A 853 26.86 18.07 -15.74
N LYS A 854 27.39 16.97 -16.27
CA LYS A 854 27.41 16.70 -17.72
C LYS A 854 26.13 16.02 -18.23
N SER A 855 25.28 15.51 -17.34
CA SER A 855 24.03 14.90 -17.74
C SER A 855 22.99 15.94 -18.14
N THR A 856 22.32 15.71 -19.26
CA THR A 856 21.23 16.54 -19.78
C THR A 856 19.94 16.29 -19.01
N TYR A 857 19.66 15.01 -18.74
CA TYR A 857 18.47 14.57 -18.00
C TYR A 857 18.88 13.71 -16.80
N MET A 858 17.89 13.43 -15.91
CA MET A 858 18.08 12.64 -14.72
C MET A 858 17.31 11.32 -14.85
N PRO A 859 17.84 10.19 -14.34
CA PRO A 859 19.09 10.05 -13.59
C PRO A 859 20.33 10.25 -14.47
N PRO A 860 21.50 10.63 -13.85
CA PRO A 860 22.71 10.86 -14.60
C PRO A 860 23.36 9.56 -15.07
N TYR A 861 24.20 9.65 -16.12
CA TYR A 861 25.01 8.51 -16.56
C TYR A 861 26.04 8.10 -15.50
N ASP A 862 26.38 6.82 -15.45
CA ASP A 862 27.39 6.32 -14.50
C ASP A 862 28.80 6.46 -15.10
N PRO A 863 29.72 7.15 -14.42
CA PRO A 863 31.10 7.29 -14.91
C PRO A 863 31.93 6.02 -14.76
N TRP A 864 31.50 5.03 -13.99
CA TRP A 864 32.16 3.76 -13.75
C TRP A 864 31.55 2.60 -14.55
N PHE A 865 30.23 2.64 -14.75
CA PHE A 865 29.49 1.66 -15.52
C PHE A 865 29.10 2.25 -16.88
N GLY A 866 29.99 2.07 -17.87
CA GLY A 866 29.86 2.67 -19.20
C GLY A 866 28.56 2.29 -19.89
N GLY A 867 27.82 3.30 -20.34
CA GLY A 867 26.54 3.12 -21.01
C GLY A 867 25.35 2.91 -20.10
N GLY A 868 25.48 3.03 -18.78
CA GLY A 868 24.42 2.89 -17.80
C GLY A 868 24.12 4.16 -17.01
N TYR A 869 23.03 4.11 -16.24
CA TYR A 869 22.66 5.12 -15.27
C TYR A 869 23.31 4.86 -13.91
N ILE A 870 23.56 5.95 -13.12
CA ILE A 870 24.03 5.83 -11.74
C ILE A 870 22.97 5.08 -10.90
N ASN A 871 23.34 3.92 -10.35
CA ASN A 871 22.58 3.17 -9.38
C ASN A 871 23.16 3.37 -7.96
N TYR A 872 23.37 4.61 -7.57
CA TYR A 872 23.92 5.00 -6.28
C TYR A 872 23.31 6.35 -5.83
N TYR A 873 23.50 6.75 -4.58
CA TYR A 873 23.02 8.04 -4.14
C TYR A 873 23.86 9.18 -4.76
N TYR A 874 23.21 10.12 -5.41
CA TYR A 874 23.85 11.30 -6.04
C TYR A 874 23.18 12.63 -5.67
N TRP A 875 22.22 12.61 -4.74
CA TRP A 875 21.44 13.79 -4.40
C TRP A 875 22.30 14.93 -3.82
N GLY A 876 23.31 14.60 -3.02
CA GLY A 876 24.28 15.57 -2.50
C GLY A 876 25.05 16.27 -3.62
N GLN A 877 25.58 15.48 -4.55
CA GLN A 877 26.28 15.97 -5.75
C GLN A 877 25.34 16.80 -6.63
N PHE A 878 24.05 16.40 -6.72
CA PHE A 878 23.07 17.14 -7.50
C PHE A 878 22.78 18.53 -6.90
N LEU A 879 22.67 18.66 -5.58
CA LEU A 879 22.52 19.97 -4.92
C LEU A 879 23.73 20.89 -5.18
N VAL A 880 24.93 20.32 -5.12
CA VAL A 880 26.17 21.04 -5.45
C VAL A 880 26.17 21.44 -6.94
N ALA A 881 25.81 20.51 -7.83
CA ALA A 881 25.70 20.77 -9.26
C ALA A 881 24.68 21.87 -9.58
N THR A 882 23.57 21.90 -8.86
CA THR A 882 22.54 22.96 -8.98
C THR A 882 23.13 24.34 -8.68
N LEU A 883 24.00 24.45 -7.67
CA LEU A 883 24.68 25.70 -7.35
C LEU A 883 25.75 26.07 -8.41
N ILE A 884 26.45 25.09 -8.96
CA ILE A 884 27.46 25.30 -10.01
C ILE A 884 26.84 25.79 -11.33
N ARG A 885 25.63 25.32 -11.65
CA ARG A 885 24.91 25.70 -12.87
C ARG A 885 24.48 27.16 -12.91
N VAL A 886 24.31 27.84 -11.78
CA VAL A 886 23.92 29.27 -11.69
C VAL A 886 25.10 30.20 -11.74
#